data_990a8fd7bd305b625b8b2dfc35270659
#
_entry.id   990a8fd7bd305b625b8b2dfc35270659
#
_cell.length_a   1.000
_cell.length_b   1.000
_cell.length_c   1.000
_cell.angle_alpha   90.00
_cell.angle_beta   90.00
_cell.angle_gamma   90.00
#
_symmetry.space_group_name_H-M   'P 1'
#
loop_
_entity.id
_entity.type
_entity.pdbx_description
1 polymer ?
#
loop_
_entity_poly.entity_id
_entity_poly.type
_entity_poly.pdbx_seq_one_letter_code
_entity_poly.pdbx_strand_id
1 'polypeptide(L)'
;MDYLDEGMKRRIKDGLAGMKTVIPGFCPRRQQLEMIAEVSRVLAGDTDERVGVVEAGTGLGKSFGYGIPAVAVATARQQRLVISVSTISLQEQLLQRDLPMLAQGTGWSFTTAIAKGRSRYACPLKMDNASALAVRDLLAAFRDRTWAGDKESVPGHLRVDWAGIAASSQDCIGRACPWFAECPAEQARAAVRQADIVVTNHDLLVADLRAGPGVLLPEPEKCLLVVDEAHGLPEKARNTREGFGVEYTQLAIRRSAKRLSTALRRWRFLLGFAEWWRLGQTARALGALSRCLVRTPWQGTAPSRWLFDAGVVPRELLATARTLVTASGRLAEHLQERRLALLQDARDGRLDPLVAQEVNAVIGEIGGIATQIGNALALFCARDPGTGPPPARWIDRREEQGQWRHRLRVAEVSAAAFLEEMLWRRTAGAALASATITSMGTFDRFVETCGLRGHVRTLRLPHVFDYAQQGVLCVPQMANAPDAPGHTAEVCALIRARLRPGEGLLTLFTSRQAMNQAEDLLRDLGPALLVQDRLPKSELLRRHAENIQDGRLSVILGMQSMSEGVDLPGKLCATVVIAKLPFSVPTHPVEITEATWLRQQGRDPFREMTLPATSVKLMQSVGRLIRKETDTGMVIIADNRMTTRRYGQSLLKGLPPFRLDLGRPLAQIQTPGNPP
;
A
#
# COMPACT_ATOMS: atom_id res chain seq x y z
N MET A 1 24.86 -24.39 -17.63
CA MET A 1 25.62 -23.23 -17.12
C MET A 1 25.18 -23.00 -15.69
N ASP A 2 26.16 -23.10 -14.73
CA ASP A 2 25.82 -22.71 -13.35
C ASP A 2 25.56 -21.23 -13.30
N TYR A 3 24.29 -20.84 -13.20
CA TYR A 3 23.87 -19.44 -13.15
C TYR A 3 24.34 -18.75 -11.85
N LEU A 4 24.43 -19.51 -10.73
CA LEU A 4 25.03 -19.09 -9.45
C LEU A 4 26.48 -19.66 -9.38
N ASP A 5 27.42 -18.97 -10.01
CA ASP A 5 28.82 -19.38 -10.09
C ASP A 5 29.55 -19.28 -8.74
N GLU A 6 30.74 -19.90 -8.67
CA GLU A 6 31.56 -19.91 -7.45
C GLU A 6 32.06 -18.51 -7.03
N GLY A 7 32.19 -17.57 -7.99
CA GLY A 7 32.54 -16.19 -7.72
C GLY A 7 31.41 -15.46 -6.97
N MET A 8 30.16 -15.64 -7.43
CA MET A 8 28.96 -15.10 -6.74
C MET A 8 28.81 -15.70 -5.35
N LYS A 9 28.95 -17.02 -5.21
CA LYS A 9 28.90 -17.71 -3.91
C LYS A 9 29.93 -17.19 -2.94
N ARG A 10 31.18 -17.01 -3.39
CA ARG A 10 32.27 -16.44 -2.60
C ARG A 10 31.94 -15.01 -2.19
N ARG A 11 31.54 -14.17 -3.15
CA ARG A 11 31.16 -12.78 -2.87
C ARG A 11 30.08 -12.68 -1.80
N ILE A 12 29.02 -13.51 -1.85
CA ILE A 12 27.95 -13.56 -0.86
C ILE A 12 28.49 -13.97 0.52
N LYS A 13 29.37 -14.99 0.59
CA LYS A 13 29.97 -15.45 1.84
C LYS A 13 30.86 -14.38 2.46
N ASP A 14 31.70 -13.72 1.65
CA ASP A 14 32.59 -12.65 2.11
C ASP A 14 31.83 -11.45 2.59
N GLY A 15 30.79 -11.06 1.85
CA GLY A 15 29.85 -9.99 2.24
C GLY A 15 29.16 -10.29 3.58
N LEU A 16 28.67 -11.51 3.76
CA LEU A 16 28.05 -11.94 5.01
C LEU A 16 29.05 -11.92 6.20
N ALA A 17 30.30 -12.37 5.95
CA ALA A 17 31.36 -12.32 6.96
C ALA A 17 31.70 -10.87 7.34
N GLY A 18 31.75 -9.96 6.36
CA GLY A 18 32.03 -8.55 6.58
C GLY A 18 30.96 -7.80 7.39
N MET A 19 29.71 -8.25 7.41
CA MET A 19 28.66 -7.65 8.23
C MET A 19 28.97 -7.69 9.73
N LYS A 20 29.82 -8.61 10.19
CA LYS A 20 30.28 -8.69 11.60
C LYS A 20 31.08 -7.45 12.03
N THR A 21 31.70 -6.74 11.10
CA THR A 21 32.48 -5.54 11.40
C THR A 21 31.63 -4.31 11.68
N VAL A 22 30.37 -4.30 11.17
CA VAL A 22 29.45 -3.16 11.23
C VAL A 22 28.36 -3.36 12.27
N ILE A 23 27.93 -4.60 12.45
CA ILE A 23 26.85 -4.95 13.40
C ILE A 23 27.47 -5.72 14.57
N PRO A 24 27.60 -5.10 15.77
CA PRO A 24 28.14 -5.79 16.95
C PRO A 24 27.33 -7.05 17.26
N GLY A 25 28.02 -8.17 17.43
CA GLY A 25 27.39 -9.46 17.73
C GLY A 25 26.63 -10.10 16.56
N PHE A 26 26.81 -9.62 15.33
CA PHE A 26 26.16 -10.20 14.17
C PHE A 26 26.58 -11.66 13.99
N CYS A 27 25.59 -12.55 14.14
CA CYS A 27 25.72 -13.97 13.85
C CYS A 27 24.54 -14.36 12.95
N PRO A 28 24.79 -14.71 11.69
CA PRO A 28 23.70 -15.09 10.80
C PRO A 28 23.03 -16.37 11.32
N ARG A 29 21.73 -16.30 11.49
CA ARG A 29 20.93 -17.47 11.88
C ARG A 29 20.79 -18.43 10.70
N ARG A 30 20.58 -19.71 11.00
CA ARG A 30 20.38 -20.74 9.97
C ARG A 30 19.28 -20.35 8.98
N GLN A 31 18.17 -19.84 9.46
CA GLN A 31 17.03 -19.38 8.64
C GLN A 31 17.42 -18.20 7.72
N GLN A 32 18.28 -17.29 8.19
CA GLN A 32 18.80 -16.21 7.35
C GLN A 32 19.69 -16.74 6.24
N LEU A 33 20.52 -17.75 6.53
CA LEU A 33 21.35 -18.42 5.51
C LEU A 33 20.49 -19.14 4.47
N GLU A 34 19.42 -19.81 4.90
CA GLU A 34 18.44 -20.44 4.01
C GLU A 34 17.76 -19.42 3.10
N MET A 35 17.36 -18.25 3.65
CA MET A 35 16.82 -17.15 2.86
C MET A 35 17.82 -16.62 1.83
N ILE A 36 19.06 -16.37 2.25
CA ILE A 36 20.15 -15.91 1.35
C ILE A 36 20.34 -16.90 0.21
N ALA A 37 20.40 -18.20 0.51
CA ALA A 37 20.58 -19.23 -0.50
C ALA A 37 19.43 -19.26 -1.50
N GLU A 38 18.18 -19.18 -1.04
CA GLU A 38 17.01 -19.23 -1.92
C GLU A 38 16.92 -17.97 -2.80
N VAL A 39 17.09 -16.78 -2.20
CA VAL A 39 17.12 -15.52 -2.95
C VAL A 39 18.24 -15.51 -3.98
N SER A 40 19.41 -16.03 -3.63
CA SER A 40 20.54 -16.17 -4.57
C SER A 40 20.20 -17.01 -5.79
N ARG A 41 19.60 -18.19 -5.58
CA ARG A 41 19.25 -19.12 -6.68
C ARG A 41 18.24 -18.48 -7.63
N VAL A 42 17.17 -17.90 -7.08
CA VAL A 42 16.11 -17.30 -7.88
C VAL A 42 16.63 -16.09 -8.68
N LEU A 43 17.34 -15.18 -8.04
CA LEU A 43 17.87 -13.99 -8.71
C LEU A 43 19.00 -14.31 -9.69
N ALA A 44 19.80 -15.35 -9.41
CA ALA A 44 20.79 -15.84 -10.35
C ALA A 44 20.20 -16.64 -11.53
N GLY A 45 18.91 -16.97 -11.52
CA GLY A 45 18.26 -17.79 -12.54
C GLY A 45 18.74 -19.24 -12.53
N ASP A 46 19.20 -19.73 -11.36
CA ASP A 46 19.66 -21.11 -11.14
C ASP A 46 18.47 -22.08 -10.93
N THR A 47 17.29 -21.64 -11.31
CA THR A 47 16.02 -22.38 -11.24
C THR A 47 15.17 -22.05 -12.46
N ASP A 48 14.28 -22.96 -12.82
CA ASP A 48 13.32 -22.71 -13.92
C ASP A 48 12.34 -21.59 -13.57
N GLU A 49 12.05 -21.43 -12.28
CA GLU A 49 11.19 -20.35 -11.76
C GLU A 49 12.02 -19.08 -11.51
N ARG A 50 11.54 -17.99 -12.09
CA ARG A 50 12.17 -16.66 -11.95
C ARG A 50 11.66 -15.86 -10.75
N VAL A 51 10.70 -16.38 -10.01
CA VAL A 51 10.11 -15.72 -8.86
C VAL A 51 10.22 -16.63 -7.63
N GLY A 52 10.79 -16.10 -6.57
CA GLY A 52 10.85 -16.76 -5.25
C GLY A 52 10.02 -16.00 -4.22
N VAL A 53 9.23 -16.73 -3.45
CA VAL A 53 8.42 -16.18 -2.35
C VAL A 53 8.90 -16.78 -1.04
N VAL A 54 9.41 -15.93 -0.15
CA VAL A 54 10.00 -16.35 1.13
C VAL A 54 9.17 -15.76 2.28
N GLU A 55 8.53 -16.63 3.07
CA GLU A 55 7.98 -16.22 4.35
C GLU A 55 9.06 -16.29 5.42
N ALA A 56 9.44 -15.14 5.96
CA ALA A 56 10.49 -14.96 6.92
C ALA A 56 9.98 -14.15 8.12
N GLY A 57 9.87 -14.77 9.28
CA GLY A 57 9.34 -14.16 10.51
C GLY A 57 10.06 -12.88 10.93
N THR A 58 9.44 -12.15 11.85
CA THR A 58 10.05 -10.96 12.46
C THR A 58 11.36 -11.34 13.18
N GLY A 59 12.31 -10.39 13.27
CA GLY A 59 13.59 -10.62 13.96
C GLY A 59 14.65 -11.41 13.18
N LEU A 60 14.34 -11.91 11.97
CA LEU A 60 15.30 -12.64 11.14
C LEU A 60 16.40 -11.74 10.53
N GLY A 61 16.16 -10.44 10.38
CA GLY A 61 17.04 -9.55 9.61
C GLY A 61 16.81 -9.69 8.10
N LYS A 62 15.54 -9.65 7.68
CA LYS A 62 15.12 -9.78 6.27
C LYS A 62 15.89 -8.88 5.32
N SER A 63 16.11 -7.59 5.69
CA SER A 63 16.78 -6.61 4.82
C SER A 63 18.17 -7.09 4.37
N PHE A 64 18.95 -7.69 5.26
CA PHE A 64 20.24 -8.29 4.91
C PHE A 64 20.07 -9.66 4.27
N GLY A 65 19.03 -10.42 4.64
CA GLY A 65 18.71 -11.72 4.08
C GLY A 65 18.42 -11.68 2.58
N TYR A 66 17.76 -10.64 2.08
CA TYR A 66 17.57 -10.42 0.63
C TYR A 66 18.61 -9.45 0.05
N GLY A 67 19.07 -8.46 0.81
CA GLY A 67 19.97 -7.41 0.31
C GLY A 67 21.33 -7.92 -0.11
N ILE A 68 21.99 -8.75 0.72
CA ILE A 68 23.31 -9.30 0.41
C ILE A 68 23.28 -10.09 -0.91
N PRO A 69 22.40 -11.12 -1.08
CA PRO A 69 22.38 -11.87 -2.33
C PRO A 69 21.91 -11.03 -3.52
N ALA A 70 20.93 -10.14 -3.34
CA ALA A 70 20.42 -9.33 -4.44
C ALA A 70 21.47 -8.37 -5.00
N VAL A 71 22.23 -7.68 -4.13
CA VAL A 71 23.31 -6.78 -4.57
C VAL A 71 24.47 -7.58 -5.19
N ALA A 72 24.84 -8.73 -4.60
CA ALA A 72 25.91 -9.56 -5.14
C ALA A 72 25.58 -10.05 -6.57
N VAL A 73 24.37 -10.57 -6.78
CA VAL A 73 23.93 -11.09 -8.08
C VAL A 73 23.75 -9.96 -9.09
N ALA A 74 23.10 -8.85 -8.69
CA ALA A 74 22.90 -7.69 -9.57
C ALA A 74 24.21 -7.13 -10.09
N THR A 75 25.19 -6.96 -9.20
CA THR A 75 26.53 -6.48 -9.58
C THR A 75 27.25 -7.47 -10.51
N ALA A 76 27.24 -8.78 -10.20
CA ALA A 76 27.89 -9.79 -11.03
C ALA A 76 27.28 -9.90 -12.43
N ARG A 77 25.98 -9.66 -12.56
CA ARG A 77 25.24 -9.67 -13.84
C ARG A 77 25.21 -8.34 -14.56
N GLN A 78 25.78 -7.30 -13.95
CA GLN A 78 25.68 -5.93 -14.46
C GLN A 78 24.22 -5.50 -14.70
N GLN A 79 23.32 -5.97 -13.84
CA GLN A 79 21.90 -5.62 -13.85
C GLN A 79 21.61 -4.66 -12.71
N ARG A 80 20.60 -3.83 -12.92
CA ARG A 80 20.11 -2.94 -11.88
C ARG A 80 19.23 -3.72 -10.90
N LEU A 81 19.16 -3.24 -9.65
CA LEU A 81 18.31 -3.81 -8.62
C LEU A 81 17.20 -2.81 -8.26
N VAL A 82 15.97 -3.27 -8.27
CA VAL A 82 14.82 -2.51 -7.75
C VAL A 82 14.37 -3.16 -6.45
N ILE A 83 14.28 -2.38 -5.37
CA ILE A 83 13.73 -2.83 -4.08
C ILE A 83 12.43 -2.07 -3.83
N SER A 84 11.32 -2.79 -3.84
CA SER A 84 10.00 -2.23 -3.54
C SER A 84 9.57 -2.58 -2.13
N VAL A 85 9.15 -1.57 -1.35
CA VAL A 85 8.71 -1.72 0.04
C VAL A 85 7.27 -1.20 0.22
N SER A 86 6.63 -1.52 1.34
CA SER A 86 5.22 -1.16 1.53
C SER A 86 4.96 0.31 1.87
N THR A 87 5.92 1.02 2.50
CA THR A 87 5.74 2.39 3.00
C THR A 87 6.94 3.30 2.70
N ILE A 88 6.70 4.62 2.75
CA ILE A 88 7.75 5.64 2.57
C ILE A 88 8.79 5.56 3.70
N SER A 89 8.35 5.33 4.95
CA SER A 89 9.29 5.20 6.09
C SER A 89 10.27 4.03 5.90
N LEU A 90 9.80 2.91 5.33
CA LEU A 90 10.70 1.79 5.01
C LEU A 90 11.65 2.10 3.86
N GLN A 91 11.21 2.91 2.87
CA GLN A 91 12.12 3.39 1.82
C GLN A 91 13.27 4.21 2.43
N GLU A 92 12.94 5.14 3.34
CA GLU A 92 13.93 6.00 4.01
C GLU A 92 14.85 5.18 4.90
N GLN A 93 14.32 4.21 5.65
CA GLN A 93 15.12 3.31 6.47
C GLN A 93 16.13 2.52 5.63
N LEU A 94 15.69 1.92 4.53
CA LEU A 94 16.58 1.18 3.62
C LEU A 94 17.69 2.07 3.07
N LEU A 95 17.32 3.27 2.59
CA LEU A 95 18.28 4.17 1.96
C LEU A 95 19.27 4.80 2.94
N GLN A 96 18.81 5.19 4.14
CA GLN A 96 19.63 5.93 5.10
C GLN A 96 20.38 5.04 6.07
N ARG A 97 19.96 3.80 6.28
CA ARG A 97 20.54 2.89 7.26
C ARG A 97 20.95 1.54 6.66
N ASP A 98 20.04 0.78 6.10
CA ASP A 98 20.29 -0.63 5.80
C ASP A 98 21.24 -0.81 4.60
N LEU A 99 21.09 -0.05 3.51
CA LEU A 99 21.99 -0.09 2.35
C LEU A 99 23.39 0.51 2.64
N PRO A 100 23.54 1.64 3.34
CA PRO A 100 24.84 2.12 3.79
C PRO A 100 25.58 1.13 4.70
N MET A 101 24.86 0.53 5.67
CA MET A 101 25.44 -0.54 6.51
C MET A 101 25.87 -1.75 5.69
N LEU A 102 25.08 -2.13 4.68
CA LEU A 102 25.44 -3.21 3.76
C LEU A 102 26.70 -2.86 2.97
N ALA A 103 26.79 -1.66 2.39
CA ALA A 103 27.97 -1.20 1.66
C ALA A 103 29.22 -1.21 2.55
N GLN A 104 29.12 -0.67 3.76
CA GLN A 104 30.21 -0.63 4.72
C GLN A 104 30.65 -2.04 5.15
N GLY A 105 29.69 -2.92 5.49
CA GLY A 105 29.99 -4.27 5.96
C GLY A 105 30.58 -5.16 4.87
N THR A 106 30.07 -5.04 3.65
CA THR A 106 30.54 -5.89 2.53
C THR A 106 31.76 -5.31 1.80
N GLY A 107 32.05 -4.02 1.97
CA GLY A 107 33.06 -3.31 1.20
C GLY A 107 32.67 -3.10 -0.28
N TRP A 108 31.42 -3.31 -0.65
CA TRP A 108 30.96 -3.13 -2.05
C TRP A 108 30.59 -1.68 -2.33
N SER A 109 30.98 -1.23 -3.52
CA SER A 109 30.59 0.08 -4.03
C SER A 109 29.39 -0.06 -4.97
N PHE A 110 28.33 0.67 -4.71
CA PHE A 110 27.15 0.80 -5.54
C PHE A 110 26.45 2.13 -5.29
N THR A 111 25.79 2.64 -6.29
CA THR A 111 24.99 3.88 -6.21
C THR A 111 23.55 3.56 -5.89
N THR A 112 22.91 4.41 -5.07
CA THR A 112 21.53 4.23 -4.64
C THR A 112 20.67 5.44 -5.00
N ALA A 113 19.42 5.22 -5.38
CA ALA A 113 18.44 6.30 -5.56
C ALA A 113 17.07 5.89 -5.01
N ILE A 114 16.32 6.90 -4.52
CA ILE A 114 14.93 6.72 -4.14
C ILE A 114 14.01 7.18 -5.26
N ALA A 115 13.11 6.31 -5.69
CA ALA A 115 12.05 6.68 -6.62
C ALA A 115 10.81 7.11 -5.84
N LYS A 116 10.42 8.39 -6.03
CA LYS A 116 9.20 8.97 -5.47
C LYS A 116 8.33 9.54 -6.60
N GLY A 117 7.02 9.63 -6.38
CA GLY A 117 6.13 10.30 -7.32
C GLY A 117 6.50 11.77 -7.51
N ARG A 118 6.29 12.30 -8.72
CA ARG A 118 6.64 13.69 -9.07
C ARG A 118 6.05 14.73 -8.10
N SER A 119 4.85 14.50 -7.59
CA SER A 119 4.18 15.37 -6.61
C SER A 119 4.85 15.43 -5.22
N ARG A 120 5.88 14.63 -5.00
CA ARG A 120 6.73 14.71 -3.79
C ARG A 120 7.84 15.75 -3.90
N TYR A 121 8.00 16.36 -5.06
CA TYR A 121 8.99 17.40 -5.31
C TYR A 121 8.31 18.73 -5.61
N ALA A 122 8.92 19.82 -5.17
CA ALA A 122 8.47 21.16 -5.50
C ALA A 122 8.78 21.49 -6.96
N CYS A 123 8.00 22.37 -7.54
CA CYS A 123 8.26 22.96 -8.86
C CYS A 123 8.85 24.36 -8.69
N PRO A 124 10.15 24.58 -8.97
CA PRO A 124 10.79 25.90 -8.82
C PRO A 124 10.08 26.98 -9.62
N LEU A 125 9.60 26.67 -10.83
CA LEU A 125 8.85 27.61 -11.67
C LEU A 125 7.54 28.07 -11.03
N LYS A 126 6.84 27.18 -10.28
CA LYS A 126 5.64 27.56 -9.52
C LYS A 126 6.01 28.39 -8.28
N MET A 127 7.10 28.05 -7.59
CA MET A 127 7.55 28.78 -6.41
C MET A 127 8.00 30.19 -6.77
N ASP A 128 8.70 30.38 -7.90
CA ASP A 128 9.18 31.66 -8.40
C ASP A 128 8.04 32.64 -8.71
N ASN A 129 6.88 32.09 -9.10
CA ASN A 129 5.69 32.88 -9.37
C ASN A 129 4.72 33.01 -8.18
N ALA A 130 5.07 32.46 -7.01
CA ALA A 130 4.21 32.52 -5.84
C ALA A 130 4.40 33.84 -5.08
N SER A 131 3.28 34.39 -4.60
CA SER A 131 3.29 35.62 -3.78
C SER A 131 3.44 35.34 -2.27
N ALA A 132 3.17 34.11 -1.82
CA ALA A 132 3.19 33.74 -0.40
C ALA A 132 4.63 33.77 0.18
N LEU A 133 4.81 34.46 1.30
CA LEU A 133 6.13 34.63 1.95
C LEU A 133 6.81 33.28 2.25
N ALA A 134 6.08 32.35 2.86
CA ALA A 134 6.61 31.01 3.17
C ALA A 134 7.11 30.25 1.94
N VAL A 135 6.53 30.48 0.75
CA VAL A 135 6.99 29.87 -0.51
C VAL A 135 8.26 30.55 -1.01
N ARG A 136 8.39 31.87 -0.82
CA ARG A 136 9.60 32.62 -1.16
C ARG A 136 10.77 32.21 -0.27
N ASP A 137 10.53 32.03 1.02
CA ASP A 137 11.54 31.53 1.97
C ASP A 137 12.00 30.13 1.57
N LEU A 138 11.06 29.27 1.14
CA LEU A 138 11.37 27.93 0.67
C LEU A 138 12.15 27.95 -0.66
N LEU A 139 11.85 28.89 -1.56
CA LEU A 139 12.59 29.08 -2.81
C LEU A 139 14.02 29.61 -2.52
N ALA A 140 14.18 30.49 -1.55
CA ALA A 140 15.50 30.94 -1.12
C ALA A 140 16.32 29.76 -0.57
N ALA A 141 15.74 28.96 0.34
CA ALA A 141 16.38 27.75 0.85
C ALA A 141 16.78 26.76 -0.26
N PHE A 142 15.96 26.66 -1.30
CA PHE A 142 16.28 25.84 -2.48
C PHE A 142 17.47 26.42 -3.28
N ARG A 143 17.49 27.72 -3.53
CA ARG A 143 18.60 28.40 -4.22
C ARG A 143 19.92 28.33 -3.44
N ASP A 144 19.83 28.44 -2.11
CA ASP A 144 20.98 28.33 -1.21
C ASP A 144 21.41 26.88 -0.95
N ARG A 145 20.74 25.89 -1.59
CA ARG A 145 20.99 24.47 -1.44
C ARG A 145 20.88 23.93 -0.02
N THR A 146 20.16 24.63 0.87
CA THR A 146 19.85 24.18 2.23
C THR A 146 18.64 23.27 2.29
N TRP A 147 17.88 23.22 1.20
CA TRP A 147 16.75 22.32 0.99
C TRP A 147 16.76 21.74 -0.43
N ALA A 148 16.59 20.41 -0.54
CA ALA A 148 16.69 19.68 -1.81
C ALA A 148 15.40 19.69 -2.66
N GLY A 149 14.34 20.34 -2.20
CA GLY A 149 13.08 20.45 -2.94
C GLY A 149 12.11 19.28 -2.76
N ASP A 150 12.34 18.37 -1.82
CA ASP A 150 11.42 17.29 -1.50
C ASP A 150 10.46 17.64 -0.35
N LYS A 151 9.27 17.03 -0.35
CA LYS A 151 8.20 17.33 0.59
C LYS A 151 8.54 16.93 2.02
N GLU A 152 9.24 15.83 2.19
CA GLU A 152 9.53 15.22 3.48
C GLU A 152 10.55 16.04 4.29
N SER A 153 11.42 16.79 3.60
CA SER A 153 12.45 17.64 4.23
C SER A 153 12.07 19.11 4.32
N VAL A 154 10.81 19.48 4.11
CA VAL A 154 10.34 20.86 4.31
C VAL A 154 10.57 21.27 5.77
N PRO A 155 11.25 22.44 6.03
CA PRO A 155 11.47 22.92 7.39
C PRO A 155 10.17 23.04 8.18
N GLY A 156 10.11 22.43 9.36
CA GLY A 156 8.87 22.26 10.14
C GLY A 156 8.21 23.55 10.61
N HIS A 157 8.93 24.68 10.59
CA HIS A 157 8.41 26.01 10.91
C HIS A 157 7.67 26.68 9.73
N LEU A 158 7.85 26.17 8.48
CA LEU A 158 7.19 26.70 7.29
C LEU A 158 5.87 25.96 7.02
N ARG A 159 4.77 26.70 7.01
CA ARG A 159 3.46 26.18 6.59
C ARG A 159 3.20 26.58 5.15
N VAL A 160 3.30 25.61 4.24
CA VAL A 160 3.15 25.82 2.81
C VAL A 160 1.98 24.97 2.28
N ASP A 161 1.13 25.56 1.45
CA ASP A 161 0.20 24.79 0.63
C ASP A 161 0.99 24.02 -0.43
N TRP A 162 1.32 22.76 -0.09
CA TRP A 162 2.12 21.90 -0.95
C TRP A 162 1.49 21.67 -2.33
N ALA A 163 0.15 21.61 -2.41
CA ALA A 163 -0.55 21.36 -3.67
C ALA A 163 -0.28 22.47 -4.69
N GLY A 164 -0.16 23.71 -4.23
CA GLY A 164 0.13 24.87 -5.08
C GLY A 164 1.54 24.88 -5.68
N ILE A 165 2.52 24.27 -5.03
CA ILE A 165 3.93 24.27 -5.45
C ILE A 165 4.44 22.90 -5.93
N ALA A 166 3.70 21.82 -5.71
CA ALA A 166 4.10 20.48 -6.13
C ALA A 166 4.28 20.37 -7.64
N ALA A 167 5.31 19.63 -8.05
CA ALA A 167 5.51 19.30 -9.45
C ALA A 167 4.43 18.30 -9.93
N SER A 168 3.91 18.53 -11.13
CA SER A 168 2.89 17.69 -11.73
C SER A 168 3.27 17.36 -13.18
N SER A 169 2.88 16.17 -13.64
CA SER A 169 3.05 15.80 -15.06
C SER A 169 2.10 16.56 -15.98
N GLN A 170 1.01 17.12 -15.43
CA GLN A 170 -0.01 17.82 -16.21
C GLN A 170 0.45 19.21 -16.66
N ASP A 171 1.19 19.92 -15.80
CA ASP A 171 1.63 21.30 -16.06
C ASP A 171 3.13 21.44 -16.36
N CYS A 172 3.92 20.39 -16.23
CA CYS A 172 5.34 20.40 -16.52
C CYS A 172 5.62 20.59 -18.01
N ILE A 173 6.43 21.58 -18.36
CA ILE A 173 6.88 21.89 -19.74
C ILE A 173 8.22 21.22 -20.10
N GLY A 174 8.75 20.38 -19.21
CA GLY A 174 9.96 19.58 -19.48
C GLY A 174 11.17 20.46 -19.82
N ARG A 175 11.89 20.13 -20.88
CA ARG A 175 13.13 20.83 -21.29
C ARG A 175 12.95 22.29 -21.68
N ALA A 176 11.73 22.76 -21.93
CA ALA A 176 11.45 24.17 -22.15
C ALA A 176 11.42 25.00 -20.85
N CYS A 177 11.50 24.35 -19.68
CA CYS A 177 11.49 25.00 -18.37
C CYS A 177 12.87 25.63 -18.07
N PRO A 178 12.94 26.92 -17.68
CA PRO A 178 14.20 27.57 -17.32
C PRO A 178 14.87 26.89 -16.11
N TRP A 179 14.09 26.23 -15.27
CA TRP A 179 14.57 25.48 -14.08
C TRP A 179 14.86 24.01 -14.37
N PHE A 180 14.88 23.55 -15.64
CA PHE A 180 14.94 22.12 -15.97
C PHE A 180 16.20 21.45 -15.39
N ALA A 181 17.36 22.09 -15.50
CA ALA A 181 18.63 21.55 -15.00
C ALA A 181 18.67 21.42 -13.47
N GLU A 182 18.01 22.34 -12.77
CA GLU A 182 17.97 22.39 -11.30
C GLU A 182 16.69 21.77 -10.72
N CYS A 183 15.78 21.30 -11.59
CA CYS A 183 14.47 20.78 -11.15
C CYS A 183 14.62 19.55 -10.25
N PRO A 184 14.15 19.60 -8.98
CA PRO A 184 14.27 18.48 -8.04
C PRO A 184 13.68 17.18 -8.58
N ALA A 185 12.52 17.26 -9.24
CA ALA A 185 11.86 16.08 -9.81
C ALA A 185 12.66 15.48 -10.98
N GLU A 186 13.32 16.29 -11.81
CA GLU A 186 14.13 15.80 -12.93
C GLU A 186 15.50 15.29 -12.45
N GLN A 187 16.12 15.94 -11.47
CA GLN A 187 17.35 15.46 -10.82
C GLN A 187 17.11 14.10 -10.15
N ALA A 188 16.01 13.94 -9.40
CA ALA A 188 15.65 12.67 -8.82
C ALA A 188 15.43 11.56 -9.86
N ARG A 189 14.76 11.89 -10.99
CA ARG A 189 14.61 10.96 -12.11
C ARG A 189 15.92 10.61 -12.80
N ALA A 190 16.84 11.58 -12.94
CA ALA A 190 18.17 11.34 -13.47
C ALA A 190 18.96 10.40 -12.54
N ALA A 191 18.91 10.63 -11.22
CA ALA A 191 19.51 9.75 -10.23
C ALA A 191 18.93 8.32 -10.32
N VAL A 192 17.61 8.18 -10.43
CA VAL A 192 16.96 6.87 -10.61
C VAL A 192 17.45 6.18 -11.89
N ARG A 193 17.65 6.91 -12.99
CA ARG A 193 18.16 6.32 -14.24
C ARG A 193 19.61 5.82 -14.15
N GLN A 194 20.42 6.42 -13.28
CA GLN A 194 21.85 6.13 -13.16
C GLN A 194 22.19 5.15 -12.04
N ALA A 195 21.33 5.04 -11.02
CA ALA A 195 21.61 4.22 -9.85
C ALA A 195 21.65 2.72 -10.15
N ASP A 196 22.55 2.03 -9.46
CA ASP A 196 22.64 0.56 -9.46
C ASP A 196 21.46 -0.05 -8.70
N ILE A 197 21.08 0.59 -7.58
CA ILE A 197 19.97 0.16 -6.72
C ILE A 197 18.93 1.27 -6.64
N VAL A 198 17.70 0.96 -6.98
CA VAL A 198 16.54 1.87 -6.89
C VAL A 198 15.59 1.39 -5.80
N VAL A 199 15.36 2.22 -4.79
CA VAL A 199 14.38 1.95 -3.75
C VAL A 199 13.07 2.65 -4.08
N THR A 200 11.98 1.89 -4.12
CA THR A 200 10.63 2.39 -4.43
C THR A 200 9.59 1.84 -3.46
N ASN A 201 8.33 2.27 -3.56
CA ASN A 201 7.23 1.61 -2.86
C ASN A 201 6.28 0.89 -3.82
N HIS A 202 5.45 0.01 -3.26
CA HIS A 202 4.51 -0.78 -4.06
C HIS A 202 3.53 0.09 -4.87
N ASP A 203 3.07 1.22 -4.33
CA ASP A 203 2.16 2.12 -5.05
C ASP A 203 2.82 2.69 -6.30
N LEU A 204 4.09 3.08 -6.21
CA LEU A 204 4.83 3.62 -7.36
C LEU A 204 5.24 2.54 -8.36
N LEU A 205 5.63 1.35 -7.87
CA LEU A 205 5.88 0.19 -8.73
C LEU A 205 4.64 -0.12 -9.59
N VAL A 206 3.47 -0.23 -8.97
CA VAL A 206 2.21 -0.47 -9.67
C VAL A 206 1.85 0.67 -10.62
N ALA A 207 2.07 1.93 -10.20
CA ALA A 207 1.79 3.09 -11.05
C ALA A 207 2.69 3.13 -12.29
N ASP A 208 3.97 2.77 -12.17
CA ASP A 208 4.92 2.68 -13.29
C ASP A 208 4.52 1.56 -14.26
N LEU A 209 4.17 0.38 -13.75
CA LEU A 209 3.67 -0.74 -14.57
C LEU A 209 2.39 -0.36 -15.35
N ARG A 210 1.47 0.41 -14.75
CA ARG A 210 0.24 0.87 -15.42
C ARG A 210 0.46 1.99 -16.44
N ALA A 211 1.45 2.84 -16.19
CA ALA A 211 1.82 3.91 -17.11
C ALA A 211 2.59 3.40 -18.35
N GLY A 212 3.05 2.17 -18.30
CA GLY A 212 3.97 1.51 -19.22
C GLY A 212 5.32 1.29 -18.53
N PRO A 213 5.77 0.04 -18.43
CA PRO A 213 7.03 -0.29 -17.76
C PRO A 213 8.21 0.52 -18.31
N GLY A 214 9.07 1.02 -17.42
CA GLY A 214 10.26 1.78 -17.82
C GLY A 214 10.06 3.31 -17.88
N VAL A 215 8.91 3.85 -17.50
CA VAL A 215 8.67 5.30 -17.46
C VAL A 215 9.51 5.99 -16.38
N LEU A 216 9.60 5.39 -15.21
CA LEU A 216 10.41 5.87 -14.09
C LEU A 216 11.38 4.82 -13.59
N LEU A 217 10.90 3.60 -13.35
CA LEU A 217 11.69 2.47 -12.90
C LEU A 217 12.32 1.75 -14.11
N PRO A 218 13.39 0.95 -13.90
CA PRO A 218 13.88 0.07 -14.96
C PRO A 218 12.80 -0.91 -15.42
N GLU A 219 12.81 -1.25 -16.70
CA GLU A 219 11.94 -2.29 -17.25
C GLU A 219 12.16 -3.62 -16.51
N PRO A 220 11.12 -4.41 -16.21
CA PRO A 220 11.24 -5.67 -15.47
C PRO A 220 12.25 -6.68 -16.08
N GLU A 221 12.41 -6.67 -17.39
CA GLU A 221 13.35 -7.52 -18.12
C GLU A 221 14.82 -7.12 -17.91
N LYS A 222 15.07 -5.89 -17.53
CA LYS A 222 16.40 -5.27 -17.45
C LYS A 222 16.90 -5.11 -16.00
N CYS A 223 16.12 -5.58 -15.02
CA CYS A 223 16.48 -5.44 -13.61
C CYS A 223 16.07 -6.66 -12.79
N LEU A 224 16.76 -6.83 -11.67
CA LEU A 224 16.30 -7.74 -10.61
C LEU A 224 15.35 -7.00 -9.68
N LEU A 225 14.36 -7.71 -9.14
CA LEU A 225 13.36 -7.13 -8.27
C LEU A 225 13.37 -7.81 -6.89
N VAL A 226 13.36 -6.99 -5.84
CA VAL A 226 13.04 -7.43 -4.49
C VAL A 226 11.76 -6.74 -4.05
N VAL A 227 10.79 -7.48 -3.50
CA VAL A 227 9.57 -6.94 -2.92
C VAL A 227 9.53 -7.31 -1.45
N ASP A 228 9.80 -6.33 -0.60
CA ASP A 228 9.71 -6.50 0.85
C ASP A 228 8.30 -6.14 1.35
N GLU A 229 7.83 -6.84 2.38
CA GLU A 229 6.41 -6.83 2.81
C GLU A 229 5.45 -7.14 1.65
N ALA A 230 5.83 -8.15 0.86
CA ALA A 230 5.16 -8.53 -0.39
C ALA A 230 3.67 -8.87 -0.23
N HIS A 231 3.21 -9.22 0.98
CA HIS A 231 1.80 -9.51 1.27
C HIS A 231 0.86 -8.37 0.86
N GLY A 232 1.36 -7.12 0.86
CA GLY A 232 0.59 -5.93 0.47
C GLY A 232 0.49 -5.69 -1.04
N LEU A 233 1.36 -6.29 -1.86
CA LEU A 233 1.43 -6.00 -3.28
C LEU A 233 0.14 -6.31 -4.07
N PRO A 234 -0.55 -7.47 -3.87
CA PRO A 234 -1.78 -7.75 -4.59
C PRO A 234 -2.89 -6.72 -4.31
N GLU A 235 -3.00 -6.28 -3.06
CA GLU A 235 -3.98 -5.27 -2.68
C GLU A 235 -3.65 -3.92 -3.30
N LYS A 236 -2.38 -3.50 -3.31
CA LYS A 236 -1.93 -2.27 -3.95
C LYS A 236 -2.18 -2.30 -5.46
N ALA A 237 -1.89 -3.42 -6.12
CA ALA A 237 -2.14 -3.60 -7.53
C ALA A 237 -3.64 -3.59 -7.88
N ARG A 238 -4.50 -4.10 -6.97
CA ARG A 238 -5.97 -4.09 -7.11
C ARG A 238 -6.59 -2.72 -6.83
N ASN A 239 -5.99 -1.90 -5.95
CA ASN A 239 -6.58 -0.67 -5.40
C ASN A 239 -6.67 0.52 -6.37
N THR A 240 -6.33 0.35 -7.63
CA THR A 240 -6.60 1.38 -8.65
C THR A 240 -8.10 1.52 -8.88
N ARG A 241 -8.75 2.27 -7.99
CA ARG A 241 -10.18 2.60 -8.08
C ARG A 241 -10.35 3.68 -9.12
N GLU A 242 -10.76 3.28 -10.30
CA GLU A 242 -11.15 4.23 -11.31
C GLU A 242 -12.58 4.73 -11.05
N GLY A 243 -12.83 5.99 -11.29
CA GLY A 243 -14.15 6.57 -11.12
C GLY A 243 -14.16 8.08 -11.18
N PHE A 244 -15.33 8.64 -11.45
CA PHE A 244 -15.52 10.09 -11.54
C PHE A 244 -16.93 10.48 -11.10
N GLY A 245 -17.08 11.72 -10.63
CA GLY A 245 -18.38 12.31 -10.33
C GLY A 245 -19.00 12.88 -11.61
N VAL A 246 -20.15 12.36 -12.02
CA VAL A 246 -20.72 12.65 -13.35
C VAL A 246 -21.04 14.15 -13.50
N GLU A 247 -21.80 14.71 -12.59
CA GLU A 247 -22.24 16.11 -12.62
C GLU A 247 -21.08 17.07 -12.33
N TYR A 248 -20.20 16.72 -11.40
CA TYR A 248 -19.00 17.51 -11.10
C TYR A 248 -18.05 17.59 -12.29
N THR A 249 -17.84 16.46 -12.97
CA THR A 249 -16.99 16.39 -14.16
C THR A 249 -17.59 17.19 -15.31
N GLN A 250 -18.91 17.13 -15.50
CA GLN A 250 -19.61 17.94 -16.49
C GLN A 250 -19.41 19.46 -16.23
N LEU A 251 -19.51 19.86 -14.96
CA LEU A 251 -19.30 21.24 -14.55
C LEU A 251 -17.84 21.67 -14.72
N ALA A 252 -16.90 20.80 -14.35
CA ALA A 252 -15.47 21.01 -14.51
C ALA A 252 -15.11 21.23 -15.99
N ILE A 253 -15.56 20.35 -16.90
CA ILE A 253 -15.30 20.51 -18.36
C ILE A 253 -15.84 21.83 -18.87
N ARG A 254 -17.04 22.24 -18.47
CA ARG A 254 -17.62 23.54 -18.89
C ARG A 254 -16.78 24.73 -18.40
N ARG A 255 -16.31 24.71 -17.15
CA ARG A 255 -15.46 25.76 -16.57
C ARG A 255 -14.09 25.79 -17.25
N SER A 256 -13.48 24.63 -17.45
CA SER A 256 -12.16 24.51 -18.06
C SER A 256 -12.19 24.84 -19.53
N ALA A 257 -13.30 24.68 -20.24
CA ALA A 257 -13.46 25.15 -21.62
C ALA A 257 -13.28 26.68 -21.75
N LYS A 258 -13.81 27.46 -20.80
CA LYS A 258 -13.62 28.92 -20.75
C LYS A 258 -12.16 29.27 -20.44
N ARG A 259 -11.53 28.58 -19.48
CA ARG A 259 -10.11 28.77 -19.16
C ARG A 259 -9.21 28.41 -20.33
N LEU A 260 -9.49 27.32 -21.05
CA LEU A 260 -8.76 26.91 -22.23
C LEU A 260 -8.84 27.98 -23.33
N SER A 261 -10.02 28.54 -23.60
CA SER A 261 -10.20 29.64 -24.54
C SER A 261 -9.29 30.85 -24.20
N THR A 262 -9.25 31.22 -22.92
CA THR A 262 -8.43 32.34 -22.45
C THR A 262 -6.93 32.03 -22.57
N ALA A 263 -6.51 30.82 -22.18
CA ALA A 263 -5.11 30.39 -22.25
C ALA A 263 -4.61 30.32 -23.70
N LEU A 264 -5.40 29.74 -24.60
CA LEU A 264 -5.02 29.62 -26.01
C LEU A 264 -4.94 30.98 -26.71
N ARG A 265 -5.72 32.00 -26.33
CA ARG A 265 -5.56 33.38 -26.83
C ARG A 265 -4.20 33.97 -26.48
N ARG A 266 -3.64 33.65 -25.30
CA ARG A 266 -2.28 34.05 -24.90
C ARG A 266 -1.21 33.42 -25.79
N TRP A 267 -1.43 32.22 -26.29
CA TRP A 267 -0.56 31.54 -27.25
C TRP A 267 -0.78 32.04 -28.68
N ARG A 268 -1.61 33.08 -28.89
CA ARG A 268 -2.03 33.54 -30.23
C ARG A 268 -2.70 32.44 -31.08
N PHE A 269 -3.25 31.44 -30.40
CA PHE A 269 -4.01 30.36 -31.00
C PHE A 269 -5.49 30.57 -30.70
N LEU A 270 -6.32 30.57 -31.72
CA LEU A 270 -7.77 30.54 -31.48
C LEU A 270 -8.22 29.11 -31.24
N LEU A 271 -9.10 28.89 -30.27
CA LEU A 271 -9.84 27.65 -30.19
C LEU A 271 -10.52 27.41 -31.54
N GLY A 272 -10.03 26.40 -32.26
CA GLY A 272 -10.62 25.99 -33.49
C GLY A 272 -11.99 25.37 -33.28
N PHE A 273 -12.76 25.24 -34.37
CA PHE A 273 -14.06 24.54 -34.34
C PHE A 273 -13.94 23.12 -33.76
N ALA A 274 -12.82 22.45 -34.03
CA ALA A 274 -12.56 21.07 -33.59
C ALA A 274 -12.50 20.92 -32.04
N GLU A 275 -11.83 21.84 -31.34
CA GLU A 275 -11.73 21.84 -29.88
C GLU A 275 -13.10 22.05 -29.23
N TRP A 276 -13.82 23.06 -29.66
CA TRP A 276 -15.17 23.36 -29.17
C TRP A 276 -16.14 22.22 -29.44
N TRP A 277 -16.05 21.61 -30.62
CA TRP A 277 -16.87 20.46 -30.99
C TRP A 277 -16.64 19.28 -30.08
N ARG A 278 -15.36 18.88 -29.84
CA ARG A 278 -14.99 17.72 -29.01
C ARG A 278 -15.34 17.94 -27.52
N LEU A 279 -15.06 19.12 -26.98
CA LEU A 279 -15.51 19.52 -25.65
C LEU A 279 -17.03 19.46 -25.51
N GLY A 280 -17.74 20.01 -26.51
CA GLY A 280 -19.19 19.98 -26.56
C GLY A 280 -19.78 18.56 -26.67
N GLN A 281 -19.17 17.70 -27.46
CA GLN A 281 -19.57 16.27 -27.55
C GLN A 281 -19.40 15.57 -26.17
N THR A 282 -18.26 15.72 -25.52
CA THR A 282 -18.00 15.12 -24.21
C THR A 282 -18.96 15.66 -23.16
N ALA A 283 -19.20 16.97 -23.12
CA ALA A 283 -20.16 17.57 -22.17
C ALA A 283 -21.60 17.11 -22.43
N ARG A 284 -22.02 16.92 -23.69
CA ARG A 284 -23.34 16.36 -24.04
C ARG A 284 -23.47 14.90 -23.62
N ALA A 285 -22.42 14.10 -23.86
CA ALA A 285 -22.40 12.69 -23.45
C ALA A 285 -22.44 12.53 -21.93
N LEU A 286 -21.72 13.36 -21.17
CA LEU A 286 -21.84 13.43 -19.70
C LEU A 286 -23.25 13.81 -19.25
N GLY A 287 -23.86 14.79 -19.90
CA GLY A 287 -25.25 15.17 -19.63
C GLY A 287 -26.26 14.07 -19.95
N ALA A 288 -26.02 13.28 -21.00
CA ALA A 288 -26.81 12.11 -21.31
C ALA A 288 -26.68 11.02 -20.23
N LEU A 289 -25.44 10.75 -19.77
CA LEU A 289 -25.19 9.82 -18.68
C LEU A 289 -25.86 10.26 -17.37
N SER A 290 -25.75 11.55 -17.00
CA SER A 290 -26.44 12.09 -15.82
C SER A 290 -27.97 11.91 -15.91
N ARG A 291 -28.58 12.24 -17.05
CA ARG A 291 -30.03 12.04 -17.27
C ARG A 291 -30.43 10.57 -17.23
N CYS A 292 -29.60 9.68 -17.78
CA CYS A 292 -29.82 8.24 -17.71
C CYS A 292 -29.84 7.78 -16.24
N LEU A 293 -28.86 8.20 -15.43
CA LEU A 293 -28.77 7.85 -14.01
C LEU A 293 -29.97 8.37 -13.19
N VAL A 294 -30.47 9.56 -13.49
CA VAL A 294 -31.66 10.12 -12.83
C VAL A 294 -32.95 9.36 -13.18
N ARG A 295 -33.07 8.91 -14.44
CA ARG A 295 -34.27 8.20 -14.93
C ARG A 295 -34.27 6.71 -14.57
N THR A 296 -33.10 6.09 -14.43
CA THR A 296 -33.00 4.69 -14.11
C THR A 296 -33.47 4.43 -12.68
N PRO A 297 -34.45 3.55 -12.43
CA PRO A 297 -34.91 3.25 -11.08
C PRO A 297 -33.76 2.78 -10.22
N TRP A 298 -33.62 3.38 -9.03
CA TRP A 298 -32.56 3.02 -8.10
C TRP A 298 -32.81 1.65 -7.48
N GLN A 299 -31.95 0.68 -7.77
CA GLN A 299 -32.04 -0.71 -7.31
C GLN A 299 -30.98 -1.04 -6.25
N GLY A 300 -30.32 -0.03 -5.69
CA GLY A 300 -29.34 -0.22 -4.64
C GLY A 300 -29.96 -0.70 -3.34
N THR A 301 -29.33 -1.63 -2.67
CA THR A 301 -29.70 -2.11 -1.32
C THR A 301 -29.55 -1.02 -0.26
N ALA A 302 -28.68 -0.03 -0.52
CA ALA A 302 -28.52 1.17 0.30
C ALA A 302 -28.99 2.42 -0.48
N PRO A 303 -29.56 3.43 0.19
CA PRO A 303 -30.01 4.67 -0.47
C PRO A 303 -28.89 5.40 -1.22
N SER A 304 -27.64 5.25 -0.77
CA SER A 304 -26.45 5.94 -1.28
C SER A 304 -25.60 5.13 -2.24
N ARG A 305 -25.85 3.81 -2.37
CA ARG A 305 -25.02 2.94 -3.22
C ARG A 305 -25.83 1.93 -4.01
N TRP A 306 -25.52 1.81 -5.30
CA TRP A 306 -26.02 0.78 -6.19
C TRP A 306 -24.84 -0.04 -6.72
N LEU A 307 -24.75 -1.28 -6.27
CA LEU A 307 -23.74 -2.23 -6.69
C LEU A 307 -24.32 -3.15 -7.77
N PHE A 308 -23.54 -3.37 -8.81
CA PHE A 308 -23.81 -4.36 -9.85
C PHE A 308 -23.03 -5.65 -9.53
N ASP A 309 -23.44 -6.33 -8.47
CA ASP A 309 -22.72 -7.45 -7.86
C ASP A 309 -22.60 -8.69 -8.75
N ALA A 310 -23.57 -8.89 -9.64
CA ALA A 310 -23.53 -9.93 -10.69
C ALA A 310 -22.91 -9.44 -12.00
N GLY A 311 -22.31 -8.26 -12.03
CA GLY A 311 -21.73 -7.65 -13.24
C GLY A 311 -22.75 -7.10 -14.23
N VAL A 312 -24.05 -7.29 -14.00
CA VAL A 312 -25.10 -6.91 -14.94
C VAL A 312 -25.44 -5.42 -14.81
N VAL A 313 -25.01 -4.64 -15.79
CA VAL A 313 -25.32 -3.20 -15.90
C VAL A 313 -26.52 -3.01 -16.84
N PRO A 314 -27.50 -2.11 -16.51
CA PRO A 314 -28.62 -1.81 -17.39
C PRO A 314 -28.15 -1.41 -18.80
N ARG A 315 -28.80 -1.97 -19.83
CA ARG A 315 -28.38 -1.79 -21.24
C ARG A 315 -28.30 -0.32 -21.67
N GLU A 316 -29.26 0.49 -21.25
CA GLU A 316 -29.28 1.93 -21.57
C GLU A 316 -28.10 2.67 -20.93
N LEU A 317 -27.79 2.36 -19.67
CA LEU A 317 -26.63 2.91 -18.95
C LEU A 317 -25.31 2.50 -19.64
N LEU A 318 -25.19 1.24 -20.03
CA LEU A 318 -24.03 0.73 -20.75
C LEU A 318 -23.83 1.40 -22.12
N ALA A 319 -24.90 1.58 -22.89
CA ALA A 319 -24.87 2.27 -24.18
C ALA A 319 -24.43 3.73 -24.04
N THR A 320 -25.00 4.43 -23.05
CA THR A 320 -24.65 5.83 -22.76
C THR A 320 -23.18 5.94 -22.30
N ALA A 321 -22.72 5.04 -21.46
CA ALA A 321 -21.33 4.97 -21.01
C ALA A 321 -20.37 4.76 -22.19
N ARG A 322 -20.66 3.85 -23.12
CA ARG A 322 -19.83 3.62 -24.32
C ARG A 322 -19.76 4.84 -25.23
N THR A 323 -20.84 5.60 -25.38
CA THR A 323 -20.82 6.86 -26.13
C THR A 323 -19.85 7.86 -25.49
N LEU A 324 -19.82 7.92 -24.16
CA LEU A 324 -18.91 8.79 -23.43
C LEU A 324 -17.46 8.33 -23.51
N VAL A 325 -17.16 7.02 -23.53
CA VAL A 325 -15.81 6.47 -23.81
C VAL A 325 -15.27 7.03 -25.11
N THR A 326 -16.06 6.93 -26.18
CA THR A 326 -15.65 7.40 -27.51
C THR A 326 -15.43 8.91 -27.53
N ALA A 327 -16.33 9.68 -26.90
CA ALA A 327 -16.20 11.13 -26.86
C ALA A 327 -14.99 11.61 -26.06
N SER A 328 -14.76 11.02 -24.88
CA SER A 328 -13.61 11.36 -24.01
C SER A 328 -12.28 10.92 -24.61
N GLY A 329 -12.22 9.76 -25.25
CA GLY A 329 -11.02 9.30 -25.95
C GLY A 329 -10.57 10.26 -27.04
N ARG A 330 -11.49 10.64 -27.95
CA ARG A 330 -11.22 11.63 -29.01
C ARG A 330 -10.81 12.99 -28.47
N LEU A 331 -11.36 13.40 -27.32
CA LEU A 331 -10.94 14.65 -26.67
C LEU A 331 -9.52 14.53 -26.10
N ALA A 332 -9.21 13.44 -25.42
CA ALA A 332 -7.89 13.20 -24.83
C ALA A 332 -6.78 13.18 -25.90
N GLU A 333 -6.99 12.44 -27.00
CA GLU A 333 -6.06 12.33 -28.13
C GLU A 333 -5.79 13.72 -28.73
N HIS A 334 -6.85 14.47 -29.02
CA HIS A 334 -6.72 15.80 -29.60
C HIS A 334 -5.98 16.79 -28.68
N LEU A 335 -6.28 16.77 -27.37
CA LEU A 335 -5.57 17.61 -26.41
C LEU A 335 -4.10 17.21 -26.25
N GLN A 336 -3.79 15.94 -26.40
CA GLN A 336 -2.40 15.46 -26.39
C GLN A 336 -1.63 15.97 -27.63
N GLU A 337 -2.23 15.97 -28.81
CA GLU A 337 -1.63 16.56 -30.02
C GLU A 337 -1.33 18.04 -29.81
N ARG A 338 -2.29 18.80 -29.27
CA ARG A 338 -2.12 20.22 -28.96
C ARG A 338 -1.02 20.49 -27.95
N ARG A 339 -0.95 19.61 -26.92
CA ARG A 339 0.11 19.66 -25.91
C ARG A 339 1.49 19.47 -26.53
N LEU A 340 1.65 18.51 -27.43
CA LEU A 340 2.92 18.27 -28.11
C LEU A 340 3.35 19.49 -28.95
N ALA A 341 2.43 20.11 -29.70
CA ALA A 341 2.68 21.31 -30.43
C ALA A 341 3.11 22.50 -29.55
N LEU A 342 2.38 22.70 -28.42
CA LEU A 342 2.71 23.71 -27.41
C LEU A 342 4.14 23.54 -26.86
N LEU A 343 4.49 22.32 -26.49
CA LEU A 343 5.80 22.02 -25.94
C LEU A 343 6.91 22.19 -26.96
N GLN A 344 6.63 21.94 -28.23
CA GLN A 344 7.57 22.18 -29.31
C GLN A 344 7.80 23.69 -29.51
N ASP A 345 6.74 24.51 -29.55
CA ASP A 345 6.85 25.95 -29.64
C ASP A 345 7.62 26.58 -28.48
N ALA A 346 7.42 26.04 -27.26
CA ALA A 346 8.17 26.46 -26.08
C ALA A 346 9.65 26.08 -26.18
N ARG A 347 9.99 24.90 -26.72
CA ARG A 347 11.38 24.46 -26.93
C ARG A 347 12.11 25.31 -27.98
N ASP A 348 11.39 25.70 -29.02
CA ASP A 348 11.92 26.49 -30.11
C ASP A 348 12.03 28.00 -29.77
N GLY A 349 11.67 28.35 -28.51
CA GLY A 349 11.70 29.75 -28.08
C GLY A 349 10.60 30.63 -28.68
N ARG A 350 9.62 30.04 -29.36
CA ARG A 350 8.49 30.76 -29.96
C ARG A 350 7.41 31.14 -28.93
N LEU A 351 7.47 30.54 -27.73
CA LEU A 351 6.53 30.77 -26.67
C LEU A 351 7.27 30.95 -25.33
N ASP A 352 6.86 31.97 -24.57
CA ASP A 352 7.38 32.20 -23.24
C ASP A 352 7.10 31.01 -22.32
N PRO A 353 8.08 30.55 -21.49
CA PRO A 353 7.94 29.38 -20.62
C PRO A 353 6.77 29.47 -19.61
N LEU A 354 6.47 30.66 -19.08
CA LEU A 354 5.36 30.85 -18.14
C LEU A 354 4.03 30.73 -18.86
N VAL A 355 3.90 31.33 -20.04
CA VAL A 355 2.70 31.17 -20.88
C VAL A 355 2.55 29.70 -21.29
N ALA A 356 3.63 29.02 -21.66
CA ALA A 356 3.61 27.61 -21.98
C ALA A 356 3.16 26.76 -20.80
N GLN A 357 3.64 27.04 -19.59
CA GLN A 357 3.21 26.34 -18.38
C GLN A 357 1.73 26.56 -18.08
N GLU A 358 1.26 27.80 -18.17
CA GLU A 358 -0.15 28.16 -17.89
C GLU A 358 -1.11 27.46 -18.87
N VAL A 359 -0.80 27.50 -20.18
CA VAL A 359 -1.59 26.84 -21.22
C VAL A 359 -1.53 25.31 -21.07
N ASN A 360 -0.33 24.76 -20.81
CA ASN A 360 -0.14 23.33 -20.61
C ASN A 360 -0.90 22.81 -19.39
N ALA A 361 -0.97 23.58 -18.31
CA ALA A 361 -1.75 23.21 -17.12
C ALA A 361 -3.24 23.03 -17.44
N VAL A 362 -3.82 23.93 -18.22
CA VAL A 362 -5.23 23.83 -18.60
C VAL A 362 -5.49 22.69 -19.59
N ILE A 363 -4.63 22.50 -20.58
CA ILE A 363 -4.71 21.35 -21.50
C ILE A 363 -4.56 20.05 -20.73
N GLY A 364 -3.59 19.98 -19.81
CA GLY A 364 -3.33 18.81 -18.97
C GLY A 364 -4.49 18.49 -18.01
N GLU A 365 -5.12 19.51 -17.41
CA GLU A 365 -6.30 19.34 -16.56
C GLU A 365 -7.45 18.68 -17.34
N ILE A 366 -7.82 19.23 -18.50
CA ILE A 366 -8.93 18.70 -19.30
C ILE A 366 -8.57 17.33 -19.88
N GLY A 367 -7.35 17.16 -20.39
CA GLY A 367 -6.85 15.89 -20.88
C GLY A 367 -6.84 14.81 -19.80
N GLY A 368 -6.42 15.16 -18.58
CA GLY A 368 -6.47 14.27 -17.43
C GLY A 368 -7.91 13.85 -17.07
N ILE A 369 -8.85 14.79 -17.07
CA ILE A 369 -10.28 14.47 -16.86
C ILE A 369 -10.80 13.53 -17.97
N ALA A 370 -10.49 13.82 -19.23
CA ALA A 370 -10.93 13.00 -20.35
C ALA A 370 -10.34 11.58 -20.29
N THR A 371 -9.07 11.45 -19.94
CA THR A 371 -8.39 10.16 -19.75
C THR A 371 -8.98 9.38 -18.57
N GLN A 372 -9.23 10.05 -17.44
CA GLN A 372 -9.85 9.41 -16.28
C GLN A 372 -11.25 8.87 -16.60
N ILE A 373 -12.07 9.63 -17.33
CA ILE A 373 -13.37 9.18 -17.80
C ILE A 373 -13.21 7.96 -18.71
N GLY A 374 -12.30 8.06 -19.68
CA GLY A 374 -12.05 7.00 -20.67
C GLY A 374 -11.64 5.69 -19.99
N ASN A 375 -10.66 5.72 -19.10
CA ASN A 375 -10.17 4.55 -18.37
C ASN A 375 -11.26 3.94 -17.49
N ALA A 376 -11.93 4.76 -16.66
CA ALA A 376 -12.98 4.27 -15.78
C ALA A 376 -14.12 3.60 -16.56
N LEU A 377 -14.56 4.23 -17.66
CA LEU A 377 -15.66 3.68 -18.46
C LEU A 377 -15.23 2.52 -19.35
N ALA A 378 -14.00 2.47 -19.83
CA ALA A 378 -13.48 1.32 -20.55
C ALA A 378 -13.57 0.06 -19.68
N LEU A 379 -13.11 0.14 -18.42
CA LEU A 379 -13.22 -0.96 -17.46
C LEU A 379 -14.68 -1.20 -17.06
N PHE A 380 -15.50 -0.15 -16.87
CA PHE A 380 -16.92 -0.29 -16.54
C PHE A 380 -17.71 -1.01 -17.64
N CYS A 381 -17.38 -0.76 -18.92
CA CYS A 381 -18.00 -1.36 -20.10
C CYS A 381 -17.33 -2.65 -20.57
N ALA A 382 -16.23 -3.07 -19.93
CA ALA A 382 -15.51 -4.29 -20.29
C ALA A 382 -16.41 -5.51 -20.21
N ARG A 383 -16.18 -6.49 -21.07
CA ARG A 383 -16.81 -7.80 -20.95
C ARG A 383 -16.23 -8.53 -19.76
N ASP A 384 -17.04 -9.32 -19.09
CA ASP A 384 -16.56 -10.12 -17.97
C ASP A 384 -15.60 -11.20 -18.48
N PRO A 385 -14.45 -11.39 -17.79
CA PRO A 385 -13.46 -12.36 -18.18
C PRO A 385 -13.96 -13.76 -17.90
N GLY A 386 -14.43 -14.57 -18.68
CA GLY A 386 -15.04 -15.88 -18.40
C GLY A 386 -14.27 -16.81 -17.43
N THR A 387 -13.00 -16.52 -17.16
CA THR A 387 -12.10 -17.31 -16.31
C THR A 387 -11.81 -16.70 -14.92
N GLY A 388 -12.38 -15.54 -14.62
CA GLY A 388 -12.12 -14.82 -13.36
C GLY A 388 -13.31 -13.97 -12.92
N PRO A 389 -13.22 -13.31 -11.74
CA PRO A 389 -14.28 -12.44 -11.27
C PRO A 389 -14.45 -11.22 -12.20
N PRO A 390 -15.70 -10.76 -12.44
CA PRO A 390 -15.96 -9.56 -13.21
C PRO A 390 -15.42 -8.32 -12.46
N PRO A 391 -15.13 -7.20 -13.15
CA PRO A 391 -14.87 -5.94 -12.49
C PRO A 391 -16.01 -5.56 -11.55
N ALA A 392 -15.66 -5.08 -10.35
CA ALA A 392 -16.65 -4.52 -9.44
C ALA A 392 -17.12 -3.16 -9.97
N ARG A 393 -18.41 -3.04 -10.24
CA ARG A 393 -19.05 -1.85 -10.81
C ARG A 393 -20.09 -1.34 -9.82
N TRP A 394 -20.04 -0.06 -9.49
CA TRP A 394 -21.04 0.53 -8.61
C TRP A 394 -21.20 2.03 -8.86
N ILE A 395 -22.33 2.55 -8.39
CA ILE A 395 -22.63 3.97 -8.38
C ILE A 395 -22.89 4.40 -6.94
N ASP A 396 -22.12 5.35 -6.46
CA ASP A 396 -22.42 6.07 -5.25
C ASP A 396 -23.24 7.32 -5.63
N ARG A 397 -24.26 7.68 -4.82
CA ARG A 397 -24.98 8.95 -4.94
C ARG A 397 -25.04 9.67 -3.61
N ARG A 398 -25.04 10.97 -3.67
CA ARG A 398 -25.21 11.85 -2.51
C ARG A 398 -26.21 12.95 -2.85
N GLU A 399 -27.07 13.26 -1.92
CA GLU A 399 -27.97 14.40 -2.06
C GLU A 399 -27.24 15.68 -1.64
N GLU A 400 -27.26 16.69 -2.53
CA GLU A 400 -26.66 17.99 -2.31
C GLU A 400 -27.65 19.05 -2.81
N GLN A 401 -28.10 19.91 -1.92
CA GLN A 401 -29.05 20.99 -2.23
C GLN A 401 -30.32 20.48 -2.95
N GLY A 402 -30.88 19.35 -2.50
CA GLY A 402 -32.07 18.74 -3.09
C GLY A 402 -31.85 18.03 -4.45
N GLN A 403 -30.59 17.88 -4.87
CA GLN A 403 -30.26 17.18 -6.11
C GLN A 403 -29.33 16.01 -5.84
N TRP A 404 -29.59 14.89 -6.52
CA TRP A 404 -28.70 13.74 -6.47
C TRP A 404 -27.45 13.98 -7.33
N ARG A 405 -26.26 13.76 -6.73
CA ARG A 405 -24.96 13.73 -7.40
C ARG A 405 -24.48 12.28 -7.48
N HIS A 406 -24.12 11.85 -8.67
CA HIS A 406 -23.71 10.48 -8.93
C HIS A 406 -22.20 10.38 -9.10
N ARG A 407 -21.62 9.35 -8.51
CA ARG A 407 -20.23 8.98 -8.73
C ARG A 407 -20.18 7.55 -9.25
N LEU A 408 -19.83 7.40 -10.52
CA LEU A 408 -19.59 6.13 -11.13
C LEU A 408 -18.20 5.62 -10.70
N ARG A 409 -18.14 4.35 -10.29
CA ARG A 409 -16.92 3.72 -9.83
C ARG A 409 -16.79 2.32 -10.41
N VAL A 410 -15.54 1.93 -10.65
CA VAL A 410 -15.18 0.60 -11.10
C VAL A 410 -13.82 0.22 -10.50
N ALA A 411 -13.61 -1.05 -10.24
CA ALA A 411 -12.32 -1.59 -9.81
C ALA A 411 -12.17 -3.03 -10.30
N GLU A 412 -10.95 -3.40 -10.63
CA GLU A 412 -10.62 -4.81 -10.82
C GLU A 412 -10.77 -5.56 -9.49
N VAL A 413 -11.36 -6.73 -9.53
CA VAL A 413 -11.50 -7.58 -8.35
C VAL A 413 -10.22 -8.34 -8.05
N SER A 414 -9.48 -8.72 -9.10
CA SER A 414 -8.20 -9.40 -9.00
C SER A 414 -7.15 -8.66 -9.80
N ALA A 415 -5.97 -8.47 -9.22
CA ALA A 415 -4.80 -7.94 -9.91
C ALA A 415 -3.92 -9.04 -10.52
N ALA A 416 -4.29 -10.31 -10.38
CA ALA A 416 -3.47 -11.45 -10.77
C ALA A 416 -3.03 -11.40 -12.24
N ALA A 417 -3.98 -11.21 -13.16
CA ALA A 417 -3.67 -11.14 -14.59
C ALA A 417 -2.78 -9.93 -14.93
N PHE A 418 -3.03 -8.79 -14.31
CA PHE A 418 -2.20 -7.60 -14.49
C PHE A 418 -0.75 -7.82 -14.03
N LEU A 419 -0.56 -8.36 -12.81
CA LEU A 419 0.77 -8.64 -12.28
C LEU A 419 1.47 -9.74 -13.09
N GLU A 420 0.76 -10.77 -13.51
CA GLU A 420 1.30 -11.83 -14.36
C GLU A 420 1.83 -11.27 -15.67
N GLU A 421 1.02 -10.50 -16.39
CA GLU A 421 1.35 -9.98 -17.72
C GLU A 421 2.42 -8.86 -17.65
N MET A 422 2.24 -7.90 -16.75
CA MET A 422 3.07 -6.70 -16.73
C MET A 422 4.36 -6.86 -15.91
N LEU A 423 4.43 -7.85 -15.02
CA LEU A 423 5.57 -8.02 -14.13
C LEU A 423 6.18 -9.42 -14.20
N TRP A 424 5.43 -10.49 -13.86
CA TRP A 424 6.03 -11.80 -13.64
C TRP A 424 6.51 -12.49 -14.91
N ARG A 425 5.77 -12.39 -16.01
CA ARG A 425 6.20 -12.93 -17.31
C ARG A 425 7.40 -12.19 -17.88
N ARG A 426 7.65 -10.98 -17.40
CA ARG A 426 8.68 -10.08 -17.93
C ARG A 426 9.92 -10.01 -17.04
N THR A 427 9.83 -10.35 -15.76
CA THR A 427 10.94 -10.17 -14.82
C THR A 427 12.16 -11.00 -15.16
N ALA A 428 13.35 -10.38 -15.03
CA ALA A 428 14.61 -11.10 -15.13
C ALA A 428 14.86 -12.03 -13.93
N GLY A 429 14.31 -11.64 -12.76
CA GLY A 429 14.32 -12.40 -11.51
C GLY A 429 13.69 -11.58 -10.40
N ALA A 430 12.87 -12.19 -9.55
CA ALA A 430 12.19 -11.49 -8.44
C ALA A 430 12.22 -12.32 -7.15
N ALA A 431 12.53 -11.66 -6.03
CA ALA A 431 12.44 -12.21 -4.68
C ALA A 431 11.40 -11.44 -3.87
N LEU A 432 10.37 -12.13 -3.42
CA LEU A 432 9.28 -11.59 -2.61
C LEU A 432 9.45 -12.06 -1.17
N ALA A 433 9.53 -11.14 -0.22
CA ALA A 433 9.71 -11.46 1.19
C ALA A 433 8.66 -10.79 2.06
N SER A 434 8.16 -11.49 3.06
CA SER A 434 7.35 -10.90 4.13
C SER A 434 7.32 -11.82 5.35
N ALA A 435 6.90 -11.26 6.49
CA ALA A 435 6.67 -12.04 7.71
C ALA A 435 5.34 -12.80 7.68
N THR A 436 4.40 -12.42 6.81
CA THR A 436 3.01 -12.90 6.81
C THR A 436 2.52 -13.10 5.38
N ILE A 437 2.96 -14.13 4.71
CA ILE A 437 2.54 -14.49 3.34
C ILE A 437 1.54 -15.62 3.36
N THR A 438 1.87 -16.68 4.14
CA THR A 438 0.99 -17.85 4.22
C THR A 438 -0.31 -17.53 4.94
N SER A 439 -1.37 -18.10 4.44
CA SER A 439 -2.66 -18.13 5.13
C SER A 439 -3.02 -19.57 5.47
N MET A 440 -3.37 -19.83 6.72
CA MET A 440 -3.63 -21.19 7.23
C MET A 440 -2.49 -22.19 6.92
N GLY A 441 -1.25 -21.69 6.80
CA GLY A 441 -0.05 -22.49 6.57
C GLY A 441 0.30 -22.76 5.11
N THR A 442 -0.44 -22.25 4.12
CA THR A 442 -0.16 -22.42 2.69
C THR A 442 0.08 -21.11 1.96
N PHE A 443 0.79 -21.14 0.84
CA PHE A 443 1.02 -19.99 -0.05
C PHE A 443 -0.09 -19.79 -1.09
N ASP A 444 -1.03 -20.71 -1.20
CA ASP A 444 -1.97 -20.81 -2.33
C ASP A 444 -2.71 -19.50 -2.61
N ARG A 445 -3.25 -18.87 -1.55
CA ARG A 445 -3.99 -17.62 -1.70
C ARG A 445 -3.09 -16.47 -2.20
N PHE A 446 -1.87 -16.38 -1.70
CA PHE A 446 -0.92 -15.35 -2.14
C PHE A 446 -0.51 -15.58 -3.60
N VAL A 447 -0.15 -16.81 -3.96
CA VAL A 447 0.20 -17.21 -5.32
C VAL A 447 -0.94 -16.90 -6.30
N GLU A 448 -2.18 -17.22 -5.91
CA GLU A 448 -3.37 -16.92 -6.72
C GLU A 448 -3.59 -15.42 -6.89
N THR A 449 -3.58 -14.64 -5.82
CA THR A 449 -3.86 -13.20 -5.86
C THR A 449 -2.74 -12.38 -6.51
N CYS A 450 -1.50 -12.87 -6.47
CA CYS A 450 -0.35 -12.28 -7.17
C CYS A 450 -0.23 -12.72 -8.64
N GLY A 451 -1.00 -13.71 -9.12
CA GLY A 451 -0.86 -14.20 -10.48
C GLY A 451 0.44 -15.00 -10.73
N LEU A 452 0.91 -15.72 -9.71
CA LEU A 452 2.19 -16.47 -9.75
C LEU A 452 2.03 -17.96 -10.09
N ARG A 453 0.89 -18.36 -10.64
CA ARG A 453 0.61 -19.77 -10.92
C ARG A 453 1.63 -20.38 -11.88
N GLY A 454 2.24 -21.49 -11.47
CA GLY A 454 3.11 -22.31 -12.31
C GLY A 454 4.57 -21.81 -12.49
N HIS A 455 4.95 -20.68 -11.90
CA HIS A 455 6.27 -20.07 -12.10
C HIS A 455 6.89 -19.52 -10.83
N VAL A 456 6.63 -20.16 -9.68
CA VAL A 456 7.06 -19.62 -8.38
C VAL A 456 7.64 -20.71 -7.48
N ARG A 457 8.78 -20.40 -6.88
CA ARG A 457 9.31 -21.15 -5.74
C ARG A 457 8.79 -20.54 -4.44
N THR A 458 8.41 -21.37 -3.50
CA THR A 458 7.93 -20.92 -2.20
C THR A 458 8.78 -21.53 -1.09
N LEU A 459 9.18 -20.70 -0.12
CA LEU A 459 9.93 -21.12 1.05
C LEU A 459 9.31 -20.52 2.30
N ARG A 460 8.91 -21.36 3.23
CA ARG A 460 8.53 -20.95 4.58
C ARG A 460 9.66 -21.28 5.53
N LEU A 461 10.27 -20.24 6.09
CA LEU A 461 11.36 -20.42 7.06
C LEU A 461 10.79 -20.76 8.44
N PRO A 462 11.48 -21.61 9.21
CA PRO A 462 11.12 -21.86 10.60
C PRO A 462 11.16 -20.56 11.42
N HIS A 463 10.38 -20.52 12.49
CA HIS A 463 10.40 -19.39 13.41
C HIS A 463 11.78 -19.22 14.06
N VAL A 464 12.17 -17.97 14.28
CA VAL A 464 13.46 -17.62 14.89
C VAL A 464 13.43 -17.74 16.41
N PHE A 465 12.26 -17.48 16.98
CA PHE A 465 12.04 -17.46 18.43
C PHE A 465 11.45 -18.77 18.93
N ASP A 466 11.80 -19.15 20.16
CA ASP A 466 11.18 -20.27 20.86
C ASP A 466 9.84 -19.86 21.49
N TYR A 467 8.83 -19.76 20.65
CA TYR A 467 7.49 -19.34 21.06
C TYR A 467 6.90 -20.23 22.18
N ALA A 468 7.28 -21.51 22.25
CA ALA A 468 6.77 -22.42 23.26
C ALA A 468 7.28 -22.07 24.68
N GLN A 469 8.51 -21.57 24.77
CA GLN A 469 9.09 -21.09 26.03
C GLN A 469 8.77 -19.65 26.33
N GLN A 470 8.77 -18.79 25.29
CA GLN A 470 8.62 -17.34 25.42
C GLN A 470 7.16 -16.88 25.57
N GLY A 471 6.19 -17.64 25.07
CA GLY A 471 4.83 -17.17 25.01
C GLY A 471 3.74 -18.21 25.30
N VAL A 472 2.62 -17.73 25.81
CA VAL A 472 1.41 -18.51 25.98
C VAL A 472 0.30 -17.91 25.11
N LEU A 473 -0.36 -18.76 24.32
CA LEU A 473 -1.60 -18.40 23.62
C LEU A 473 -2.77 -18.99 24.39
N CYS A 474 -3.57 -18.11 24.95
CA CYS A 474 -4.74 -18.46 25.74
C CYS A 474 -6.02 -18.19 24.95
N VAL A 475 -6.93 -19.15 24.96
CA VAL A 475 -8.32 -18.97 24.54
C VAL A 475 -9.20 -19.29 25.75
N PRO A 476 -9.59 -18.29 26.55
CA PRO A 476 -10.36 -18.52 27.77
C PRO A 476 -11.77 -19.00 27.44
N GLN A 477 -12.39 -19.66 28.41
CA GLN A 477 -13.80 -19.95 28.34
C GLN A 477 -14.58 -18.65 28.51
N MET A 478 -15.22 -18.19 27.43
CA MET A 478 -16.09 -17.00 27.46
C MET A 478 -17.54 -17.41 27.73
N ALA A 479 -18.20 -16.70 28.63
CA ALA A 479 -19.62 -16.91 28.92
C ALA A 479 -20.49 -16.31 27.79
N ASN A 480 -20.05 -15.23 27.22
CA ASN A 480 -20.77 -14.51 26.15
C ASN A 480 -20.21 -14.83 24.76
N ALA A 481 -21.10 -15.08 23.83
CA ALA A 481 -20.70 -15.17 22.41
C ALA A 481 -20.12 -13.82 21.94
N PRO A 482 -19.20 -13.80 20.95
CA PRO A 482 -18.51 -12.59 20.51
C PRO A 482 -19.43 -11.44 20.01
N ASP A 483 -20.65 -11.78 19.62
CA ASP A 483 -21.64 -10.81 19.13
C ASP A 483 -22.71 -10.46 20.20
N ALA A 484 -22.61 -11.06 21.41
CA ALA A 484 -23.53 -10.79 22.51
C ALA A 484 -23.23 -9.44 23.20
N PRO A 485 -24.22 -8.73 23.70
CA PRO A 485 -24.04 -7.43 24.37
C PRO A 485 -23.08 -7.47 25.56
N GLY A 486 -23.02 -8.61 26.31
CA GLY A 486 -22.13 -8.80 27.47
C GLY A 486 -20.66 -9.07 27.12
N HIS A 487 -20.34 -9.39 25.88
CA HIS A 487 -19.00 -9.82 25.50
C HIS A 487 -17.92 -8.75 25.76
N THR A 488 -18.20 -7.48 25.42
CA THR A 488 -17.23 -6.40 25.66
C THR A 488 -16.95 -6.21 27.16
N ALA A 489 -17.96 -6.35 28.03
CA ALA A 489 -17.77 -6.27 29.47
C ALA A 489 -16.88 -7.42 29.99
N GLU A 490 -17.07 -8.62 29.46
CA GLU A 490 -16.24 -9.77 29.78
C GLU A 490 -14.78 -9.57 29.31
N VAL A 491 -14.56 -9.00 28.12
CA VAL A 491 -13.22 -8.60 27.65
C VAL A 491 -12.60 -7.55 28.57
N CYS A 492 -13.37 -6.58 29.07
CA CYS A 492 -12.86 -5.60 30.04
C CYS A 492 -12.47 -6.24 31.38
N ALA A 493 -13.21 -7.25 31.83
CA ALA A 493 -12.84 -8.05 33.02
C ALA A 493 -11.51 -8.81 32.78
N LEU A 494 -11.31 -9.38 31.59
CA LEU A 494 -10.04 -9.98 31.19
C LEU A 494 -8.88 -8.97 31.23
N ILE A 495 -9.07 -7.76 30.68
CA ILE A 495 -8.06 -6.69 30.70
C ILE A 495 -7.68 -6.39 32.15
N ARG A 496 -8.65 -6.12 33.04
CA ARG A 496 -8.39 -5.82 34.44
C ARG A 496 -7.63 -6.93 35.16
N ALA A 497 -8.00 -8.18 34.92
CA ALA A 497 -7.34 -9.33 35.53
C ALA A 497 -5.89 -9.50 35.09
N ARG A 498 -5.50 -8.90 33.94
CA ARG A 498 -4.16 -9.02 33.34
C ARG A 498 -3.29 -7.78 33.43
N LEU A 499 -3.84 -6.63 33.80
CA LEU A 499 -3.05 -5.44 34.04
C LEU A 499 -2.04 -5.65 35.16
N ARG A 500 -0.78 -5.32 34.89
CA ARG A 500 0.33 -5.35 35.84
C ARG A 500 1.12 -4.06 35.76
N PRO A 501 1.57 -3.47 36.87
CA PRO A 501 2.46 -2.32 36.88
C PRO A 501 3.77 -2.62 36.14
N GLY A 502 4.21 -1.72 35.27
CA GLY A 502 5.42 -1.87 34.49
C GLY A 502 5.35 -2.87 33.33
N GLU A 503 4.13 -3.39 33.01
CA GLU A 503 3.88 -4.28 31.87
C GLU A 503 2.78 -3.72 30.97
N GLY A 504 3.08 -3.58 29.68
CA GLY A 504 2.16 -3.06 28.69
C GLY A 504 1.15 -4.08 28.21
N LEU A 505 -0.10 -3.65 28.07
CA LEU A 505 -1.19 -4.44 27.52
C LEU A 505 -1.77 -3.78 26.27
N LEU A 506 -1.81 -4.53 25.18
CA LEU A 506 -2.43 -4.09 23.92
C LEU A 506 -3.73 -4.87 23.70
N THR A 507 -4.86 -4.17 23.57
CA THR A 507 -6.14 -4.79 23.21
C THR A 507 -6.56 -4.37 21.81
N LEU A 508 -6.88 -5.35 20.98
CA LEU A 508 -7.30 -5.16 19.58
C LEU A 508 -8.78 -5.48 19.40
N PHE A 509 -9.54 -4.47 18.99
CA PHE A 509 -10.96 -4.57 18.69
C PHE A 509 -11.22 -4.65 17.20
N THR A 510 -12.34 -5.26 16.82
CA THR A 510 -12.81 -5.35 15.42
C THR A 510 -13.84 -4.27 15.06
N SER A 511 -14.38 -3.56 16.06
CA SER A 511 -15.32 -2.46 15.82
C SER A 511 -15.06 -1.27 16.76
N ARG A 512 -15.26 -0.05 16.23
CA ARG A 512 -15.16 1.19 17.02
C ARG A 512 -16.20 1.23 18.14
N GLN A 513 -17.37 0.67 17.91
CA GLN A 513 -18.43 0.60 18.92
C GLN A 513 -17.97 -0.19 20.15
N ALA A 514 -17.41 -1.40 19.95
CA ALA A 514 -16.89 -2.20 21.05
C ALA A 514 -15.70 -1.53 21.76
N MET A 515 -14.80 -0.88 21.00
CA MET A 515 -13.68 -0.13 21.57
C MET A 515 -14.16 1.04 22.43
N ASN A 516 -15.12 1.84 21.96
CA ASN A 516 -15.70 2.95 22.74
C ASN A 516 -16.45 2.45 23.98
N GLN A 517 -17.20 1.35 23.87
CA GLN A 517 -17.83 0.71 25.03
C GLN A 517 -16.81 0.25 26.04
N ALA A 518 -15.67 -0.31 25.60
CA ALA A 518 -14.59 -0.71 26.51
C ALA A 518 -13.92 0.52 27.15
N GLU A 519 -13.76 1.62 26.43
CA GLU A 519 -13.27 2.90 26.97
C GLU A 519 -14.17 3.37 28.14
N ASP A 520 -15.49 3.35 27.96
CA ASP A 520 -16.45 3.72 29.00
C ASP A 520 -16.36 2.81 30.23
N LEU A 521 -16.27 1.49 30.01
CA LEU A 521 -16.19 0.49 31.07
C LEU A 521 -14.86 0.50 31.86
N LEU A 522 -13.77 1.03 31.24
CA LEU A 522 -12.43 1.09 31.83
C LEU A 522 -12.02 2.52 32.23
N ARG A 523 -12.94 3.47 32.22
CA ARG A 523 -12.67 4.90 32.46
C ARG A 523 -11.99 5.19 33.81
N ASP A 524 -12.26 4.36 34.82
CA ASP A 524 -11.64 4.44 36.14
C ASP A 524 -10.12 4.18 36.14
N LEU A 525 -9.55 3.61 35.09
CA LEU A 525 -8.11 3.46 34.92
C LEU A 525 -7.40 4.81 34.67
N GLY A 526 -8.14 5.87 34.35
CA GLY A 526 -7.61 7.23 34.20
C GLY A 526 -6.45 7.32 33.21
N PRO A 527 -5.27 7.87 33.60
CA PRO A 527 -4.12 8.06 32.71
C PRO A 527 -3.50 6.74 32.19
N ALA A 528 -3.80 5.59 32.79
CA ALA A 528 -3.33 4.30 32.33
C ALA A 528 -4.06 3.82 31.08
N LEU A 529 -5.26 4.36 30.80
CA LEU A 529 -6.09 4.01 29.66
C LEU A 529 -5.74 4.90 28.45
N LEU A 530 -5.18 4.30 27.42
CA LEU A 530 -4.78 4.98 26.18
C LEU A 530 -5.62 4.43 25.02
N VAL A 531 -6.42 5.28 24.38
CA VAL A 531 -7.36 4.88 23.33
C VAL A 531 -6.96 5.46 21.98
N GLN A 532 -6.93 4.61 20.96
CA GLN A 532 -6.67 5.02 19.59
C GLN A 532 -7.64 6.13 19.15
N ASP A 533 -7.15 7.08 18.36
CA ASP A 533 -7.89 8.24 17.83
C ASP A 533 -8.27 9.31 18.89
N ARG A 534 -7.96 9.11 20.17
CA ARG A 534 -8.06 10.16 21.20
C ARG A 534 -6.79 11.03 21.27
N LEU A 535 -5.67 10.45 20.89
CA LEU A 535 -4.35 11.09 20.82
C LEU A 535 -3.70 10.77 19.46
N PRO A 536 -2.79 11.64 18.98
CA PRO A 536 -1.89 11.28 17.88
C PRO A 536 -1.12 10.01 18.23
N LYS A 537 -0.89 9.13 17.25
CA LYS A 537 -0.25 7.83 17.46
C LYS A 537 1.12 7.93 18.17
N SER A 538 1.94 8.90 17.80
CA SER A 538 3.24 9.14 18.42
C SER A 538 3.12 9.50 19.91
N GLU A 539 2.17 10.34 20.25
CA GLU A 539 1.91 10.77 21.63
C GLU A 539 1.34 9.63 22.48
N LEU A 540 0.44 8.81 21.90
CA LEU A 540 -0.10 7.62 22.57
C LEU A 540 1.03 6.65 22.93
N LEU A 541 1.92 6.36 21.98
CA LEU A 541 3.05 5.44 22.20
C LEU A 541 4.07 6.01 23.20
N ARG A 542 4.32 7.32 23.16
CA ARG A 542 5.21 7.99 24.11
C ARG A 542 4.67 7.85 25.55
N ARG A 543 3.40 8.18 25.78
CA ARG A 543 2.74 8.04 27.11
C ARG A 543 2.72 6.60 27.60
N HIS A 544 2.48 5.67 26.69
CA HIS A 544 2.54 4.25 27.01
C HIS A 544 3.92 3.84 27.52
N ALA A 545 4.97 4.24 26.81
CA ALA A 545 6.35 3.94 27.19
C ALA A 545 6.72 4.59 28.54
N GLU A 546 6.33 5.84 28.77
CA GLU A 546 6.55 6.54 30.06
C GLU A 546 5.82 5.83 31.22
N ASN A 547 4.55 5.45 31.05
CA ASN A 547 3.83 4.70 32.09
C ASN A 547 4.55 3.41 32.45
N ILE A 548 5.07 2.67 31.46
CA ILE A 548 5.76 1.40 31.70
C ILE A 548 7.12 1.63 32.38
N GLN A 549 7.89 2.63 31.93
CA GLN A 549 9.18 2.99 32.53
C GLN A 549 9.05 3.42 33.99
N ASP A 550 7.97 4.14 34.30
CA ASP A 550 7.65 4.59 35.68
C ASP A 550 7.02 3.49 36.54
N GLY A 551 6.91 2.25 36.03
CA GLY A 551 6.30 1.15 36.75
C GLY A 551 4.80 1.31 36.97
N ARG A 552 4.11 2.13 36.18
CA ARG A 552 2.65 2.34 36.24
C ARG A 552 1.90 1.34 35.38
N LEU A 553 0.57 1.27 35.57
CA LEU A 553 -0.31 0.54 34.67
C LEU A 553 -0.39 1.25 33.32
N SER A 554 -0.46 0.49 32.22
CA SER A 554 -0.73 1.06 30.93
C SER A 554 -1.41 0.03 29.98
N VAL A 555 -2.54 0.44 29.42
CA VAL A 555 -3.29 -0.34 28.43
C VAL A 555 -3.60 0.50 27.21
N ILE A 556 -3.34 -0.06 26.05
CA ILE A 556 -3.73 0.52 24.77
C ILE A 556 -4.98 -0.20 24.27
N LEU A 557 -6.06 0.55 24.02
CA LEU A 557 -7.20 0.07 23.25
C LEU A 557 -7.07 0.54 21.81
N GLY A 558 -7.03 -0.39 20.86
CA GLY A 558 -6.87 -0.07 19.45
C GLY A 558 -7.71 -0.95 18.54
N MET A 559 -7.86 -0.49 17.31
CA MET A 559 -8.44 -1.29 16.23
C MET A 559 -7.37 -2.22 15.65
N GLN A 560 -7.79 -3.16 14.80
CA GLN A 560 -6.88 -4.06 14.08
C GLN A 560 -5.74 -3.32 13.35
N SER A 561 -5.95 -2.09 12.91
CA SER A 561 -4.90 -1.24 12.30
C SER A 561 -3.74 -0.91 13.24
N MET A 562 -3.91 -1.02 14.56
CA MET A 562 -2.81 -0.91 15.53
C MET A 562 -1.91 -2.16 15.53
N SER A 563 -2.35 -3.28 14.98
CA SER A 563 -1.48 -4.44 14.77
C SER A 563 -0.46 -4.23 13.65
N GLU A 564 -0.56 -3.14 12.88
CA GLU A 564 0.38 -2.76 11.83
C GLU A 564 1.15 -1.50 12.22
N GLY A 565 2.46 -1.48 11.98
CA GLY A 565 3.28 -0.28 12.16
C GLY A 565 3.41 0.27 13.61
N VAL A 566 3.22 -0.60 14.63
CA VAL A 566 3.52 -0.28 16.03
C VAL A 566 4.65 -1.20 16.50
N ASP A 567 5.71 -0.60 17.06
CA ASP A 567 6.83 -1.33 17.65
C ASP A 567 6.79 -1.15 19.18
N LEU A 568 6.48 -2.27 19.89
CA LEU A 568 6.36 -2.32 21.34
C LEU A 568 7.20 -3.49 21.88
N PRO A 569 8.54 -3.38 21.91
CA PRO A 569 9.41 -4.45 22.34
C PRO A 569 9.36 -4.69 23.86
N GLY A 570 9.54 -5.94 24.27
CA GLY A 570 9.69 -6.34 25.67
C GLY A 570 8.50 -5.97 26.53
N LYS A 571 8.76 -5.33 27.66
CA LYS A 571 7.71 -4.94 28.64
C LYS A 571 6.67 -3.96 28.08
N LEU A 572 6.92 -3.30 26.95
CA LEU A 572 5.92 -2.43 26.30
C LEU A 572 4.74 -3.22 25.74
N CYS A 573 4.87 -4.55 25.53
CA CYS A 573 3.77 -5.41 25.12
C CYS A 573 3.90 -6.81 25.73
N ALA A 574 3.69 -6.92 27.03
CA ALA A 574 3.71 -8.22 27.74
C ALA A 574 2.42 -9.02 27.52
N THR A 575 1.32 -8.36 27.17
CA THR A 575 0.03 -9.02 26.89
C THR A 575 -0.63 -8.42 25.66
N VAL A 576 -1.08 -9.29 24.76
CA VAL A 576 -1.93 -8.93 23.62
C VAL A 576 -3.30 -9.55 23.81
N VAL A 577 -4.35 -8.74 23.85
CA VAL A 577 -5.74 -9.21 23.90
C VAL A 577 -6.39 -8.97 22.55
N ILE A 578 -6.86 -10.03 21.91
CA ILE A 578 -7.67 -9.98 20.70
C ILE A 578 -9.11 -10.17 21.14
N ALA A 579 -9.87 -9.09 21.18
CA ALA A 579 -11.22 -9.09 21.72
C ALA A 579 -12.16 -10.05 20.97
N LYS A 580 -11.97 -10.19 19.66
CA LYS A 580 -12.80 -11.05 18.80
C LYS A 580 -11.98 -11.41 17.54
N LEU A 581 -12.23 -12.59 16.97
CA LEU A 581 -11.64 -12.98 15.70
C LEU A 581 -11.87 -11.90 14.63
N PRO A 582 -10.82 -11.40 13.94
CA PRO A 582 -10.90 -10.26 13.03
C PRO A 582 -11.51 -10.64 11.66
N PHE A 583 -12.69 -11.25 11.69
CA PHE A 583 -13.45 -11.54 10.48
C PHE A 583 -13.85 -10.23 9.78
N SER A 584 -13.54 -10.13 8.50
CA SER A 584 -14.06 -9.07 7.64
C SER A 584 -15.38 -9.52 7.04
N VAL A 585 -16.42 -8.76 7.28
CA VAL A 585 -17.65 -8.89 6.48
C VAL A 585 -17.39 -8.14 5.17
N PRO A 586 -17.61 -8.76 4.01
CA PRO A 586 -17.49 -8.05 2.73
C PRO A 586 -18.45 -6.87 2.67
N THR A 587 -17.95 -5.67 2.87
CA THR A 587 -18.73 -4.41 2.80
C THR A 587 -18.31 -3.54 1.64
N HIS A 588 -17.08 -3.75 1.17
CA HIS A 588 -16.56 -3.04 0.01
C HIS A 588 -17.05 -3.69 -1.29
N PRO A 589 -17.47 -2.91 -2.31
CA PRO A 589 -17.97 -3.44 -3.59
C PRO A 589 -17.10 -4.51 -4.24
N VAL A 590 -15.78 -4.38 -4.17
CA VAL A 590 -14.82 -5.35 -4.69
C VAL A 590 -14.96 -6.71 -3.99
N GLU A 591 -15.02 -6.70 -2.66
CA GLU A 591 -15.16 -7.92 -1.85
C GLU A 591 -16.53 -8.58 -2.06
N ILE A 592 -17.60 -7.76 -2.18
CA ILE A 592 -18.95 -8.27 -2.45
C ILE A 592 -18.99 -8.93 -3.83
N THR A 593 -18.41 -8.30 -4.85
CA THR A 593 -18.36 -8.86 -6.21
C THR A 593 -17.56 -10.16 -6.24
N GLU A 594 -16.40 -10.23 -5.58
CA GLU A 594 -15.61 -11.46 -5.45
C GLU A 594 -16.40 -12.56 -4.75
N ALA A 595 -17.04 -12.24 -3.64
CA ALA A 595 -17.86 -13.19 -2.89
C ALA A 595 -19.06 -13.70 -3.69
N THR A 596 -19.73 -12.83 -4.47
CA THR A 596 -20.85 -13.19 -5.32
C THR A 596 -20.38 -14.10 -6.45
N TRP A 597 -19.26 -13.77 -7.09
CA TRP A 597 -18.69 -14.61 -8.14
C TRP A 597 -18.31 -16.00 -7.61
N LEU A 598 -17.65 -16.10 -6.46
CA LEU A 598 -17.30 -17.39 -5.84
C LEU A 598 -18.55 -18.25 -5.60
N ARG A 599 -19.63 -17.66 -5.06
CA ARG A 599 -20.90 -18.41 -4.86
C ARG A 599 -21.48 -18.91 -6.18
N GLN A 600 -21.42 -18.11 -7.24
CA GLN A 600 -21.88 -18.53 -8.59
C GLN A 600 -21.06 -19.71 -9.13
N GLN A 601 -19.79 -19.83 -8.71
CA GLN A 601 -18.92 -20.96 -9.05
C GLN A 601 -19.07 -22.16 -8.09
N GLY A 602 -20.03 -22.13 -7.16
CA GLY A 602 -20.21 -23.16 -6.14
C GLY A 602 -19.13 -23.20 -5.06
N ARG A 603 -18.33 -22.13 -4.93
CA ARG A 603 -17.23 -21.98 -3.98
C ARG A 603 -17.68 -21.21 -2.73
N ASP A 604 -17.04 -21.45 -1.60
CA ASP A 604 -17.39 -20.82 -0.32
C ASP A 604 -16.54 -19.57 -0.05
N PRO A 605 -17.10 -18.33 -0.14
CA PRO A 605 -16.35 -17.10 0.12
C PRO A 605 -15.81 -17.01 1.54
N PHE A 606 -16.47 -17.64 2.52
CA PHE A 606 -15.97 -17.65 3.89
C PHE A 606 -14.63 -18.39 3.98
N ARG A 607 -14.54 -19.56 3.36
CA ARG A 607 -13.31 -20.37 3.35
C ARG A 607 -12.21 -19.78 2.50
N GLU A 608 -12.56 -19.15 1.38
CA GLU A 608 -11.58 -18.74 0.36
C GLU A 608 -11.13 -17.28 0.49
N MET A 609 -11.94 -16.42 1.15
CA MET A 609 -11.62 -15.01 1.36
C MET A 609 -11.49 -14.68 2.84
N THR A 610 -12.55 -14.97 3.63
CA THR A 610 -12.63 -14.49 5.01
C THR A 610 -11.64 -15.17 5.94
N LEU A 611 -11.54 -16.49 5.90
CA LEU A 611 -10.62 -17.26 6.74
C LEU A 611 -9.15 -16.97 6.43
N PRO A 612 -8.70 -16.94 5.16
CA PRO A 612 -7.33 -16.55 4.83
C PRO A 612 -6.96 -15.15 5.31
N ALA A 613 -7.84 -14.17 5.09
CA ALA A 613 -7.63 -12.81 5.56
C ALA A 613 -7.57 -12.71 7.08
N THR A 614 -8.41 -13.48 7.77
CA THR A 614 -8.41 -13.56 9.24
C THR A 614 -7.12 -14.20 9.77
N SER A 615 -6.61 -15.26 9.12
CA SER A 615 -5.35 -15.89 9.47
C SER A 615 -4.18 -14.92 9.43
N VAL A 616 -4.06 -14.12 8.37
CA VAL A 616 -3.01 -13.10 8.23
C VAL A 616 -3.15 -12.03 9.32
N LYS A 617 -4.35 -11.50 9.58
CA LYS A 617 -4.59 -10.50 10.62
C LYS A 617 -4.27 -11.03 12.03
N LEU A 618 -4.61 -12.29 12.32
CA LEU A 618 -4.24 -12.94 13.57
C LEU A 618 -2.73 -13.06 13.70
N MET A 619 -2.04 -13.53 12.66
CA MET A 619 -0.59 -13.64 12.65
C MET A 619 0.08 -12.28 12.92
N GLN A 620 -0.39 -11.21 12.29
CA GLN A 620 0.09 -9.84 12.54
C GLN A 620 -0.14 -9.40 13.99
N SER A 621 -1.30 -9.74 14.56
CA SER A 621 -1.67 -9.39 15.95
C SER A 621 -0.81 -10.12 16.96
N VAL A 622 -0.67 -11.44 16.84
CA VAL A 622 0.13 -12.25 17.76
C VAL A 622 1.63 -11.98 17.62
N GLY A 623 2.08 -11.61 16.43
CA GLY A 623 3.46 -11.20 16.13
C GLY A 623 3.90 -9.90 16.80
N ARG A 624 2.99 -9.21 17.52
CA ARG A 624 3.34 -8.04 18.35
C ARG A 624 3.99 -8.45 19.67
N LEU A 625 3.74 -9.65 20.16
CA LEU A 625 4.20 -10.10 21.47
C LEU A 625 5.72 -10.35 21.52
N ILE A 626 6.25 -11.14 20.60
CA ILE A 626 7.67 -11.58 20.62
C ILE A 626 8.42 -10.86 19.47
N ARG A 627 9.40 -10.03 19.83
CA ARG A 627 10.24 -9.24 18.92
C ARG A 627 11.72 -9.55 19.09
N LYS A 628 12.12 -9.98 20.29
CA LYS A 628 13.50 -10.29 20.69
C LYS A 628 13.55 -11.64 21.40
N GLU A 629 14.73 -12.22 21.50
CA GLU A 629 14.97 -13.48 22.21
C GLU A 629 14.64 -13.40 23.71
N THR A 630 14.67 -12.20 24.28
CA THR A 630 14.38 -11.94 25.69
C THR A 630 12.93 -11.63 25.97
N ASP A 631 12.09 -11.47 24.93
CA ASP A 631 10.69 -11.12 25.11
C ASP A 631 9.90 -12.33 25.60
N THR A 632 9.03 -12.11 26.56
CA THR A 632 8.08 -13.13 27.06
C THR A 632 6.72 -12.50 27.24
N GLY A 633 5.65 -13.30 27.16
CA GLY A 633 4.32 -12.75 27.38
C GLY A 633 3.17 -13.68 27.01
N MET A 634 1.98 -13.08 26.87
CA MET A 634 0.75 -13.81 26.64
C MET A 634 -0.09 -13.19 25.51
N VAL A 635 -0.63 -14.04 24.65
CA VAL A 635 -1.73 -13.68 23.73
C VAL A 635 -3.02 -14.25 24.28
N ILE A 636 -4.05 -13.44 24.39
CA ILE A 636 -5.39 -13.84 24.78
C ILE A 636 -6.34 -13.62 23.61
N ILE A 637 -6.98 -14.67 23.12
CA ILE A 637 -8.04 -14.57 22.11
C ILE A 637 -9.38 -14.79 22.80
N ALA A 638 -10.10 -13.69 23.05
CA ALA A 638 -11.37 -13.70 23.77
C ALA A 638 -12.54 -14.09 22.85
N ASP A 639 -12.40 -15.22 22.16
CA ASP A 639 -13.38 -15.69 21.19
C ASP A 639 -13.44 -17.22 21.18
N ASN A 640 -14.50 -17.76 21.75
CA ASN A 640 -14.68 -19.22 21.89
C ASN A 640 -14.82 -19.97 20.55
N ARG A 641 -15.07 -19.25 19.43
CA ARG A 641 -15.11 -19.87 18.09
C ARG A 641 -13.76 -20.48 17.70
N MET A 642 -12.67 -20.01 18.32
CA MET A 642 -11.33 -20.55 18.13
C MET A 642 -11.22 -22.01 18.57
N THR A 643 -11.95 -22.41 19.60
CA THR A 643 -11.96 -23.78 20.14
C THR A 643 -13.18 -24.59 19.71
N THR A 644 -14.33 -23.93 19.49
CA THR A 644 -15.61 -24.61 19.23
C THR A 644 -15.90 -24.84 17.74
N ARG A 645 -15.22 -24.14 16.83
CA ARG A 645 -15.44 -24.25 15.38
C ARG A 645 -14.29 -24.98 14.69
N ARG A 646 -14.60 -25.79 13.67
CA ARG A 646 -13.58 -26.52 12.89
C ARG A 646 -12.49 -25.61 12.29
N TYR A 647 -12.86 -24.44 11.81
CA TYR A 647 -11.91 -23.48 11.26
C TYR A 647 -10.97 -22.88 12.32
N GLY A 648 -11.36 -22.89 13.60
CA GLY A 648 -10.51 -22.41 14.68
C GLY A 648 -9.23 -23.24 14.82
N GLN A 649 -9.31 -24.56 14.64
CA GLN A 649 -8.11 -25.42 14.62
C GLN A 649 -7.18 -25.09 13.43
N SER A 650 -7.75 -24.77 12.26
CA SER A 650 -6.96 -24.36 11.10
C SER A 650 -6.28 -23.01 11.32
N LEU A 651 -6.96 -22.07 11.99
CA LEU A 651 -6.37 -20.78 12.37
C LEU A 651 -5.25 -20.97 13.39
N LEU A 652 -5.43 -21.83 14.41
CA LEU A 652 -4.39 -22.14 15.41
C LEU A 652 -3.13 -22.73 14.79
N LYS A 653 -3.28 -23.67 13.83
CA LYS A 653 -2.13 -24.26 13.10
C LYS A 653 -1.36 -23.24 12.28
N GLY A 654 -2.00 -22.15 11.87
CA GLY A 654 -1.36 -21.07 11.13
C GLY A 654 -0.53 -20.11 12.00
N LEU A 655 -0.71 -20.12 13.33
CA LEU A 655 -0.02 -19.26 14.28
C LEU A 655 1.35 -19.81 14.69
N PRO A 656 2.23 -18.98 15.26
CA PRO A 656 3.46 -19.46 15.86
C PRO A 656 3.21 -20.52 16.95
N PRO A 657 4.15 -21.43 17.19
CA PRO A 657 3.95 -22.58 18.10
C PRO A 657 4.05 -22.16 19.58
N PHE A 658 3.17 -21.28 20.03
CA PHE A 658 3.01 -20.92 21.43
C PHE A 658 2.61 -22.13 22.29
N ARG A 659 2.94 -22.09 23.57
CA ARG A 659 2.30 -22.96 24.54
C ARG A 659 0.80 -22.63 24.59
N LEU A 660 -0.05 -23.62 24.33
CA LEU A 660 -1.50 -23.43 24.24
C LEU A 660 -2.17 -23.63 25.60
N ASP A 661 -3.05 -22.71 25.96
CA ASP A 661 -3.96 -22.81 27.09
C ASP A 661 -5.39 -22.57 26.62
N LEU A 662 -6.15 -23.64 26.42
CA LEU A 662 -7.43 -23.60 25.71
C LEU A 662 -8.57 -24.02 26.65
N GLY A 663 -9.64 -23.22 26.71
CA GLY A 663 -10.89 -23.55 27.38
C GLY A 663 -10.85 -23.53 28.92
N ARG A 664 -9.80 -22.93 29.51
CA ARG A 664 -9.74 -22.79 30.98
C ARG A 664 -10.37 -21.47 31.43
N PRO A 665 -10.94 -21.44 32.67
CA PRO A 665 -11.34 -20.20 33.31
C PRO A 665 -10.12 -19.27 33.47
N LEU A 666 -10.31 -17.98 33.28
CA LEU A 666 -9.22 -17.00 33.32
C LEU A 666 -8.39 -17.03 34.60
N ALA A 667 -9.03 -17.28 35.74
CA ALA A 667 -8.37 -17.34 37.05
C ALA A 667 -7.32 -18.45 37.17
N GLN A 668 -7.35 -19.47 36.29
CA GLN A 668 -6.46 -20.62 36.29
C GLN A 668 -5.31 -20.51 35.28
N ILE A 669 -5.24 -19.40 34.49
CA ILE A 669 -4.27 -19.25 33.44
C ILE A 669 -2.97 -18.66 34.01
N GLN A 670 -1.87 -19.42 33.87
CA GLN A 670 -0.55 -19.03 34.36
C GLN A 670 0.22 -18.20 33.32
N THR A 671 0.87 -17.15 33.77
CA THR A 671 1.82 -16.36 32.96
C THR A 671 3.16 -17.11 32.81
N PRO A 672 3.87 -16.95 31.67
CA PRO A 672 5.25 -17.42 31.55
C PRO A 672 6.13 -16.71 32.58
N GLY A 673 6.95 -17.45 33.31
CA GLY A 673 7.89 -16.88 34.28
C GLY A 673 7.50 -16.95 35.75
N ASN A 674 6.29 -17.40 36.13
CA ASN A 674 5.98 -17.79 37.52
C ASN A 674 6.02 -19.34 37.60
N PRO A 675 6.96 -19.92 38.34
CA PRO A 675 6.89 -21.36 38.68
C PRO A 675 5.66 -21.64 39.53
N PRO A 676 5.16 -22.88 39.54
CA PRO A 676 3.95 -23.28 40.29
C PRO A 676 4.04 -23.05 41.80
#